data_22d572ce3dcbd37a3c79db766b83c99d
#
_entry.id   22d572ce3dcbd37a3c79db766b83c99d
#
_cell.length_a   1.000
_cell.length_b   1.000
_cell.length_c   1.000
_cell.angle_alpha   90.00
_cell.angle_beta   90.00
_cell.angle_gamma   90.00
#
_symmetry.space_group_name_H-M   'P 1'
#
loop_
_entity.id
_entity.type
_entity.pdbx_description
1 polymer ?
#
loop_
_entity_poly.entity_id
_entity_poly.type
_entity_poly.pdbx_seq_one_letter_code
_entity_poly.pdbx_strand_id
1 'polypeptide(L)'
;MRKIFLLMFLLLISAVHSASATEVASPNGTLKVTFNLDNTVPTYAVTFRGKPVIKPSRLGFALVKGGDLLDGFTLVGEEKGSADETWTPVWGENRTIRNHYNEMLVRLEQKSTQRMLNIRFRVYDDGVGFRYEFPQEGKLNYFVVKDERTEFAMAGDHTAWWIPGDYDTQEYEYTQSRLSQVRQLMKGAITDNMSQTTFSPTGVQTSLMMKTADGLYINLHEAALVDYPAMNLNLDDREMVFTSWLTPDATGAKAYLHTPFRSPWRTVMVTDDARRVLASNLILNLNDPCKYADTSWIRPVKYVGVWWEMISGKGDWAYTQQYPSVILGETDYTKAKPSGRHSANNANVRKYIDFAAEHGFDQVLVEGWNIGWEDWAGNMKEKVFDFQTPYPDFDIKALNEYAHSKNVRLMMHHETSSSVMNYERYMDRAYQLMNLYGYNAVKSGYVGDIIPRGEHHYGQVMVNHYLEAVKRAADYKIMVNAHEAVRPTGLCRTYPNLIGNESARGTEYQAFGGSKPGHTAILPFTRLQGGPMDYTPGIFEMDCANGSHVNSTICGQLALYVTMYSPLQMAADFPENYLRYPDAFQFIKDVAVDWDRSLYLEAEPMAYITAARKAKGTDNWFVGCVSGNAPHKSQLSLSFLDKGRKYEATIYTDAPDADYRSNPKAYRIERRTVTSSTKLSLTAVAGGGYAISIVPKR
;
A
#
# COMPACT_ATOMS: atom_id res chain seq x y z
N MET A 1 -70.01 8.91 -61.96
CA MET A 1 -69.82 8.72 -60.51
C MET A 1 -68.49 8.05 -60.30
N ARG A 2 -67.43 8.82 -59.98
CA ARG A 2 -66.11 8.34 -59.69
C ARG A 2 -65.88 8.53 -58.19
N LYS A 3 -65.62 7.40 -57.45
CA LYS A 3 -65.26 7.41 -56.06
C LYS A 3 -63.75 7.64 -55.97
N ILE A 4 -63.34 8.68 -55.28
CA ILE A 4 -61.93 8.98 -54.92
C ILE A 4 -61.68 8.30 -53.60
N PHE A 5 -60.71 7.36 -53.54
CA PHE A 5 -60.15 6.78 -52.32
C PHE A 5 -58.98 7.66 -51.86
N LEU A 6 -59.13 8.25 -50.68
CA LEU A 6 -58.08 9.02 -50.03
C LEU A 6 -57.25 8.03 -49.14
N LEU A 7 -56.03 7.77 -49.56
CA LEU A 7 -55.08 6.95 -48.78
C LEU A 7 -54.37 7.90 -47.77
N MET A 8 -54.66 7.74 -46.48
CA MET A 8 -53.98 8.42 -45.41
C MET A 8 -52.71 7.64 -45.05
N PHE A 9 -51.50 8.12 -45.42
CA PHE A 9 -50.22 7.64 -44.99
C PHE A 9 -49.94 8.13 -43.56
N LEU A 10 -50.01 7.23 -42.54
CA LEU A 10 -49.48 7.50 -41.21
C LEU A 10 -47.96 7.37 -41.28
N LEU A 11 -47.21 8.47 -41.21
CA LEU A 11 -45.80 8.49 -40.93
C LEU A 11 -45.61 8.19 -39.43
N LEU A 12 -45.20 6.99 -39.13
CA LEU A 12 -44.60 6.66 -37.82
C LEU A 12 -43.20 7.32 -37.78
N ILE A 13 -43.11 8.45 -37.13
CA ILE A 13 -41.82 9.04 -36.72
C ILE A 13 -41.35 8.19 -35.52
N SER A 14 -40.50 7.19 -35.79
CA SER A 14 -39.69 6.55 -34.73
C SER A 14 -38.73 7.64 -34.21
N ALA A 15 -39.01 8.16 -33.03
CA ALA A 15 -38.03 8.95 -32.29
C ALA A 15 -36.84 8.05 -31.96
N VAL A 16 -35.81 8.14 -32.79
CA VAL A 16 -34.50 7.62 -32.43
C VAL A 16 -34.05 8.45 -31.24
N HIS A 17 -34.15 7.85 -30.04
CA HIS A 17 -33.49 8.40 -28.86
C HIS A 17 -32.01 8.31 -29.12
N SER A 18 -31.39 9.37 -29.59
CA SER A 18 -29.93 9.51 -29.59
C SER A 18 -29.47 9.30 -28.15
N ALA A 19 -28.74 8.23 -27.90
CA ALA A 19 -28.00 8.05 -26.63
C ALA A 19 -27.18 9.33 -26.42
N SER A 20 -27.46 10.06 -25.35
CA SER A 20 -26.69 11.26 -24.99
C SER A 20 -25.35 10.82 -24.41
N ALA A 21 -24.37 10.65 -25.29
CA ALA A 21 -22.98 10.42 -24.87
C ALA A 21 -22.36 11.72 -24.37
N THR A 22 -21.77 11.71 -23.18
CA THR A 22 -21.00 12.85 -22.68
C THR A 22 -19.55 12.43 -22.42
N GLU A 23 -18.61 13.35 -22.65
CA GLU A 23 -17.18 13.06 -22.63
C GLU A 23 -16.40 14.07 -21.80
N VAL A 24 -15.32 13.58 -21.18
CA VAL A 24 -14.28 14.41 -20.58
C VAL A 24 -12.91 13.84 -20.94
N ALA A 25 -11.97 14.72 -21.32
CA ALA A 25 -10.60 14.34 -21.66
C ALA A 25 -9.62 14.84 -20.60
N SER A 26 -8.43 14.21 -20.51
CA SER A 26 -7.32 14.72 -19.73
C SER A 26 -6.86 16.10 -20.23
N PRO A 27 -6.16 16.90 -19.40
CA PRO A 27 -5.63 18.20 -19.81
C PRO A 27 -4.80 18.17 -21.09
N ASN A 28 -4.00 17.12 -21.29
CA ASN A 28 -3.20 16.92 -22.52
C ASN A 28 -3.97 16.22 -23.66
N GLY A 29 -5.24 15.85 -23.46
CA GLY A 29 -6.10 15.21 -24.46
C GLY A 29 -5.79 13.74 -24.76
N THR A 30 -4.85 13.10 -24.05
CA THR A 30 -4.46 11.71 -24.35
C THR A 30 -5.40 10.66 -23.79
N LEU A 31 -6.00 10.91 -22.63
CA LEU A 31 -7.02 10.07 -22.01
C LEU A 31 -8.40 10.69 -22.22
N LYS A 32 -9.38 9.85 -22.50
CA LYS A 32 -10.77 10.27 -22.63
C LYS A 32 -11.68 9.27 -21.94
N VAL A 33 -12.64 9.78 -21.18
CA VAL A 33 -13.77 9.04 -20.63
C VAL A 33 -15.02 9.43 -21.40
N THR A 34 -15.78 8.44 -21.84
CA THR A 34 -17.11 8.59 -22.43
C THR A 34 -18.11 7.95 -21.48
N PHE A 35 -19.12 8.71 -21.06
CA PHE A 35 -20.27 8.21 -20.31
C PHE A 35 -21.49 8.10 -21.22
N ASN A 36 -22.26 7.02 -21.07
CA ASN A 36 -23.51 6.80 -21.78
C ASN A 36 -24.60 6.26 -20.85
N LEU A 37 -25.86 6.52 -21.22
CA LEU A 37 -27.02 5.77 -20.75
C LEU A 37 -27.46 4.81 -21.87
N ASP A 38 -27.07 3.52 -21.72
CA ASP A 38 -27.48 2.48 -22.68
C ASP A 38 -28.76 1.81 -22.17
N ASN A 39 -29.89 2.10 -22.84
CA ASN A 39 -31.21 1.62 -22.41
C ASN A 39 -31.48 1.88 -20.90
N THR A 40 -31.19 3.09 -20.42
CA THR A 40 -31.32 3.50 -19.01
C THR A 40 -30.27 2.97 -18.05
N VAL A 41 -29.31 2.15 -18.52
CA VAL A 41 -28.19 1.62 -17.74
C VAL A 41 -26.98 2.57 -17.86
N PRO A 42 -26.40 3.04 -16.74
CA PRO A 42 -25.19 3.84 -16.79
C PRO A 42 -23.99 2.99 -17.24
N THR A 43 -23.27 3.48 -18.24
CA THR A 43 -22.03 2.86 -18.75
C THR A 43 -20.95 3.90 -18.94
N TYR A 44 -19.68 3.46 -18.90
CA TYR A 44 -18.52 4.28 -19.23
C TYR A 44 -17.52 3.51 -20.06
N ALA A 45 -16.67 4.24 -20.77
CA ALA A 45 -15.53 3.68 -21.50
C ALA A 45 -14.31 4.59 -21.33
N VAL A 46 -13.11 4.04 -21.44
CA VAL A 46 -11.84 4.78 -21.36
C VAL A 46 -11.00 4.49 -22.59
N THR A 47 -10.49 5.54 -23.23
CA THR A 47 -9.53 5.41 -24.34
C THR A 47 -8.23 6.16 -24.02
N PHE A 48 -7.12 5.63 -24.52
CA PHE A 48 -5.80 6.27 -24.49
C PHE A 48 -5.29 6.48 -25.91
N ARG A 49 -5.13 7.77 -26.33
CA ARG A 49 -4.79 8.14 -27.71
C ARG A 49 -5.72 7.49 -28.75
N GLY A 50 -6.99 7.42 -28.43
CA GLY A 50 -8.02 6.82 -29.28
C GLY A 50 -8.09 5.28 -29.25
N LYS A 51 -7.17 4.59 -28.58
CA LYS A 51 -7.21 3.14 -28.39
C LYS A 51 -8.08 2.79 -27.19
N PRO A 52 -8.96 1.77 -27.27
CA PRO A 52 -9.73 1.30 -26.12
C PRO A 52 -8.82 0.75 -25.02
N VAL A 53 -9.09 1.16 -23.77
CA VAL A 53 -8.46 0.62 -22.54
C VAL A 53 -9.53 -0.11 -21.74
N ILE A 54 -10.64 0.58 -21.46
CA ILE A 54 -11.84 0.00 -20.88
C ILE A 54 -12.94 0.13 -21.94
N LYS A 55 -13.49 -0.99 -22.38
CA LYS A 55 -14.68 -1.05 -23.24
C LYS A 55 -15.92 -0.60 -22.47
N PRO A 56 -17.07 -0.35 -23.11
CA PRO A 56 -18.30 -0.01 -22.41
C PRO A 56 -18.56 -0.95 -21.23
N SER A 57 -18.60 -0.38 -20.04
CA SER A 57 -18.64 -1.07 -18.75
C SER A 57 -19.77 -0.51 -17.90
N ARG A 58 -20.54 -1.35 -17.26
CA ARG A 58 -21.73 -0.96 -16.47
C ARG A 58 -21.34 -0.41 -15.12
N LEU A 59 -22.18 0.50 -14.61
CA LEU A 59 -22.07 1.14 -13.31
C LEU A 59 -23.38 0.98 -12.53
N GLY A 60 -23.30 0.86 -11.20
CA GLY A 60 -24.49 0.83 -10.35
C GLY A 60 -24.35 -0.07 -9.13
N PHE A 61 -25.46 -0.27 -8.43
CA PHE A 61 -25.53 -0.99 -7.15
C PHE A 61 -26.73 -1.92 -7.09
N ALA A 62 -26.50 -3.13 -6.58
CA ALA A 62 -27.55 -3.95 -6.01
C ALA A 62 -27.70 -3.61 -4.52
N LEU A 63 -28.91 -3.44 -4.06
CA LEU A 63 -29.23 -3.11 -2.68
C LEU A 63 -29.86 -4.29 -1.96
N VAL A 64 -29.70 -4.38 -0.64
CA VAL A 64 -30.31 -5.45 0.18
C VAL A 64 -31.83 -5.33 0.19
N LYS A 65 -32.35 -4.09 0.18
CA LYS A 65 -33.80 -3.79 0.18
C LYS A 65 -34.11 -2.57 -0.69
N GLY A 66 -35.34 -2.51 -1.18
CA GLY A 66 -35.89 -1.33 -1.83
C GLY A 66 -35.63 -1.20 -3.32
N GLY A 67 -35.14 -2.27 -3.98
CA GLY A 67 -34.81 -2.30 -5.41
C GLY A 67 -33.43 -1.72 -5.72
N ASP A 68 -32.89 -2.08 -6.87
CA ASP A 68 -31.52 -1.80 -7.26
C ASP A 68 -31.34 -0.41 -7.91
N LEU A 69 -30.11 0.06 -7.97
CA LEU A 69 -29.65 1.25 -8.68
C LEU A 69 -28.79 0.81 -9.89
N LEU A 70 -29.35 -0.02 -10.75
CA LEU A 70 -28.67 -0.62 -11.91
C LEU A 70 -29.18 -0.07 -13.25
N ASP A 71 -30.46 0.28 -13.32
CA ASP A 71 -31.15 0.74 -14.52
C ASP A 71 -32.27 1.74 -14.18
N GLY A 72 -33.11 2.09 -15.17
CA GLY A 72 -34.23 3.01 -15.00
C GLY A 72 -33.80 4.46 -14.85
N PHE A 73 -32.55 4.78 -15.14
CA PHE A 73 -32.01 6.14 -15.01
C PHE A 73 -32.33 7.04 -16.20
N THR A 74 -32.43 8.32 -15.88
CA THR A 74 -32.42 9.43 -16.85
C THR A 74 -31.31 10.40 -16.45
N LEU A 75 -30.65 11.00 -17.44
CA LEU A 75 -29.69 12.08 -17.24
C LEU A 75 -30.48 13.35 -16.90
N VAL A 76 -30.26 13.91 -15.72
CA VAL A 76 -30.94 15.15 -15.26
C VAL A 76 -29.99 16.33 -15.16
N GLY A 77 -28.70 16.13 -15.29
CA GLY A 77 -27.71 17.19 -15.30
C GLY A 77 -26.30 16.72 -15.62
N GLU A 78 -25.52 17.64 -16.16
CA GLU A 78 -24.08 17.46 -16.41
C GLU A 78 -23.34 18.73 -16.03
N GLU A 79 -22.21 18.60 -15.36
CA GLU A 79 -21.32 19.70 -15.02
C GLU A 79 -19.89 19.34 -15.42
N LYS A 80 -19.16 20.28 -16.00
CA LYS A 80 -17.73 20.13 -16.32
C LYS A 80 -16.92 21.16 -15.56
N GLY A 81 -15.72 20.74 -15.15
CA GLY A 81 -14.78 21.58 -14.42
C GLY A 81 -13.34 21.17 -14.71
N SER A 82 -12.42 21.92 -14.14
CA SER A 82 -10.99 21.60 -14.17
C SER A 82 -10.30 22.17 -12.94
N ALA A 83 -9.15 21.63 -12.58
CA ALA A 83 -8.26 22.19 -11.59
C ALA A 83 -6.81 22.03 -12.04
N ASP A 84 -5.98 23.01 -11.67
CA ASP A 84 -4.52 22.97 -11.80
C ASP A 84 -3.91 23.68 -10.60
N GLU A 85 -3.57 22.88 -9.60
CA GLU A 85 -3.02 23.35 -8.34
C GLU A 85 -1.78 22.55 -7.95
N THR A 86 -0.95 23.11 -7.07
CA THR A 86 0.22 22.43 -6.52
C THR A 86 0.11 22.43 -5.00
N TRP A 87 0.37 21.28 -4.39
CA TRP A 87 0.37 21.14 -2.94
C TRP A 87 1.69 20.54 -2.45
N THR A 88 1.99 20.76 -1.17
CA THR A 88 3.21 20.27 -0.52
C THR A 88 2.84 19.18 0.48
N PRO A 89 3.33 17.96 0.32
CA PRO A 89 3.13 16.89 1.30
C PRO A 89 3.93 17.17 2.58
N VAL A 90 3.46 16.67 3.72
CA VAL A 90 4.19 16.74 5.01
C VAL A 90 5.51 15.98 4.89
N TRP A 91 5.48 14.84 4.24
CA TRP A 91 6.61 14.01 3.83
C TRP A 91 6.25 13.32 2.51
N GLY A 92 7.23 12.87 1.74
CA GLY A 92 6.92 12.22 0.47
C GLY A 92 8.10 11.98 -0.45
N GLU A 93 7.78 11.52 -1.63
CA GLU A 93 8.74 11.26 -2.71
C GLU A 93 9.15 12.54 -3.46
N ASN A 94 8.36 13.60 -3.34
CA ASN A 94 8.57 14.87 -4.02
C ASN A 94 8.20 16.04 -3.10
N ARG A 95 8.92 17.13 -3.21
CA ARG A 95 8.69 18.37 -2.44
C ARG A 95 7.32 18.98 -2.73
N THR A 96 6.88 18.90 -3.98
CA THR A 96 5.60 19.44 -4.44
C THR A 96 4.95 18.46 -5.39
N ILE A 97 3.62 18.41 -5.35
CA ILE A 97 2.79 17.54 -6.20
C ILE A 97 1.79 18.41 -6.94
N ARG A 98 1.77 18.30 -8.28
CA ARG A 98 0.75 18.97 -9.10
C ARG A 98 -0.52 18.12 -9.13
N ASN A 99 -1.66 18.76 -8.92
CA ASN A 99 -3.00 18.18 -9.04
C ASN A 99 -3.71 18.85 -10.22
N HIS A 100 -3.60 18.24 -11.41
CA HIS A 100 -4.08 18.79 -12.66
C HIS A 100 -5.00 17.82 -13.39
N TYR A 101 -6.28 18.15 -13.48
CA TYR A 101 -7.32 17.30 -14.07
C TYR A 101 -8.43 18.10 -14.70
N ASN A 102 -9.17 17.46 -15.60
CA ASN A 102 -10.52 17.87 -15.99
C ASN A 102 -11.54 16.97 -15.30
N GLU A 103 -12.71 17.53 -15.00
CA GLU A 103 -13.76 16.85 -14.22
C GLU A 103 -15.09 16.87 -14.97
N MET A 104 -15.86 15.81 -14.82
CA MET A 104 -17.25 15.72 -15.27
C MET A 104 -18.10 15.10 -14.17
N LEU A 105 -19.16 15.76 -13.78
CA LEU A 105 -20.20 15.24 -12.89
C LEU A 105 -21.44 14.94 -13.71
N VAL A 106 -21.87 13.69 -13.68
CA VAL A 106 -23.12 13.22 -14.31
C VAL A 106 -24.15 13.03 -13.20
N ARG A 107 -25.33 13.66 -13.35
CA ARG A 107 -26.44 13.53 -12.39
C ARG A 107 -27.54 12.67 -13.00
N LEU A 108 -27.87 11.60 -12.29
CA LEU A 108 -28.86 10.61 -12.71
C LEU A 108 -30.02 10.56 -11.75
N GLU A 109 -31.24 10.42 -12.28
CA GLU A 109 -32.46 10.15 -11.52
C GLU A 109 -33.08 8.84 -11.99
N GLN A 110 -33.37 7.95 -11.08
CA GLN A 110 -34.22 6.79 -11.30
C GLN A 110 -35.67 7.21 -11.08
N LYS A 111 -36.39 7.59 -12.14
CA LYS A 111 -37.71 8.24 -12.05
C LYS A 111 -38.77 7.44 -11.30
N SER A 112 -38.78 6.13 -11.46
CA SER A 112 -39.75 5.23 -10.80
C SER A 112 -39.66 5.29 -9.28
N THR A 113 -38.46 5.50 -8.72
CA THR A 113 -38.18 5.55 -7.29
C THR A 113 -37.87 6.94 -6.76
N GLN A 114 -37.64 7.91 -7.64
CA GLN A 114 -37.19 9.28 -7.34
C GLN A 114 -35.84 9.28 -6.57
N ARG A 115 -34.97 8.31 -6.86
CA ARG A 115 -33.63 8.21 -6.28
C ARG A 115 -32.61 8.87 -7.17
N MET A 116 -31.66 9.55 -6.53
CA MET A 116 -30.56 10.24 -7.21
C MET A 116 -29.28 9.44 -7.08
N LEU A 117 -28.51 9.39 -8.16
CA LEU A 117 -27.15 8.85 -8.19
C LEU A 117 -26.30 9.75 -9.09
N ASN A 118 -25.25 10.32 -8.52
CA ASN A 118 -24.31 11.10 -9.30
C ASN A 118 -23.04 10.28 -9.53
N ILE A 119 -22.39 10.46 -10.67
CA ILE A 119 -21.11 9.85 -10.99
C ILE A 119 -20.13 10.96 -11.36
N ARG A 120 -19.05 11.06 -10.60
CA ARG A 120 -17.99 12.04 -10.80
C ARG A 120 -16.79 11.40 -11.43
N PHE A 121 -16.31 11.93 -12.54
CA PHE A 121 -15.08 11.53 -13.22
C PHE A 121 -14.04 12.64 -13.09
N ARG A 122 -12.80 12.29 -12.72
CA ARG A 122 -11.61 13.14 -12.83
C ARG A 122 -10.62 12.48 -13.76
N VAL A 123 -10.18 13.19 -14.78
CA VAL A 123 -9.29 12.67 -15.80
C VAL A 123 -7.98 13.45 -15.76
N TYR A 124 -6.93 12.73 -15.38
CA TYR A 124 -5.54 13.19 -15.31
C TYR A 124 -4.78 12.74 -16.56
N ASP A 125 -3.56 13.24 -16.76
CA ASP A 125 -2.73 12.84 -17.90
C ASP A 125 -2.19 11.39 -17.80
N ASP A 126 -2.26 10.78 -16.61
CA ASP A 126 -1.79 9.44 -16.29
C ASP A 126 -2.88 8.47 -15.82
N GLY A 127 -4.14 8.95 -15.73
CA GLY A 127 -5.23 8.07 -15.29
C GLY A 127 -6.57 8.76 -15.08
N VAL A 128 -7.54 7.94 -14.72
CA VAL A 128 -8.91 8.32 -14.42
C VAL A 128 -9.26 7.88 -13.01
N GLY A 129 -9.89 8.78 -12.25
CA GLY A 129 -10.63 8.43 -11.05
C GLY A 129 -12.10 8.66 -11.25
N PHE A 130 -12.97 7.75 -10.82
CA PHE A 130 -14.40 8.01 -10.75
C PHE A 130 -14.98 7.47 -9.45
N ARG A 131 -16.08 8.10 -9.00
CA ARG A 131 -16.78 7.68 -7.78
C ARG A 131 -18.27 7.96 -7.90
N TYR A 132 -19.02 7.27 -7.09
CA TYR A 132 -20.43 7.52 -6.89
C TYR A 132 -20.67 8.54 -5.79
N GLU A 133 -21.61 9.43 -6.01
CA GLU A 133 -22.07 10.40 -5.02
C GLU A 133 -23.59 10.24 -4.85
N PHE A 134 -24.02 9.98 -3.62
CA PHE A 134 -25.42 9.88 -3.24
C PHE A 134 -25.82 11.18 -2.56
N PRO A 135 -26.50 12.11 -3.28
CA PRO A 135 -26.83 13.41 -2.73
C PRO A 135 -27.95 13.30 -1.68
N GLN A 136 -28.14 14.35 -0.91
CA GLN A 136 -29.23 14.43 0.07
C GLN A 136 -30.60 14.58 -0.58
N GLU A 137 -30.62 15.11 -1.83
CA GLU A 137 -31.83 15.23 -2.62
C GLU A 137 -32.33 13.85 -3.09
N GLY A 138 -33.64 13.71 -3.25
CA GLY A 138 -34.26 12.45 -3.67
C GLY A 138 -34.72 11.58 -2.51
N LYS A 139 -35.19 10.37 -2.83
CA LYS A 139 -35.82 9.46 -1.84
C LYS A 139 -34.90 8.36 -1.34
N LEU A 140 -33.60 8.48 -1.50
CA LEU A 140 -32.63 7.56 -0.89
C LEU A 140 -32.05 8.23 0.35
N ASN A 141 -32.23 7.62 1.52
CA ASN A 141 -31.73 8.16 2.79
C ASN A 141 -30.76 7.17 3.45
N TYR A 142 -31.27 6.08 4.00
CA TYR A 142 -30.48 4.97 4.53
C TYR A 142 -30.63 3.76 3.62
N PHE A 143 -29.54 3.12 3.28
CA PHE A 143 -29.54 1.93 2.43
C PHE A 143 -28.35 1.03 2.70
N VAL A 144 -28.51 -0.24 2.39
CA VAL A 144 -27.47 -1.25 2.56
C VAL A 144 -27.08 -1.78 1.19
N VAL A 145 -25.81 -1.69 0.86
CA VAL A 145 -25.25 -2.19 -0.38
C VAL A 145 -25.12 -3.71 -0.28
N LYS A 146 -25.72 -4.41 -1.24
CA LYS A 146 -25.53 -5.84 -1.44
C LYS A 146 -24.29 -6.09 -2.32
N ASP A 147 -24.20 -5.39 -3.46
CA ASP A 147 -23.04 -5.42 -4.35
C ASP A 147 -22.89 -4.08 -5.08
N GLU A 148 -21.65 -3.62 -5.24
CA GLU A 148 -21.29 -2.62 -6.23
C GLU A 148 -21.03 -3.33 -7.57
N ARG A 149 -21.72 -2.93 -8.62
CA ARG A 149 -21.67 -3.53 -9.96
C ARG A 149 -20.83 -2.70 -10.93
N THR A 150 -19.72 -2.16 -10.44
CA THR A 150 -18.74 -1.48 -11.28
C THR A 150 -17.96 -2.48 -12.11
N GLU A 151 -18.05 -2.34 -13.43
CA GLU A 151 -17.32 -3.20 -14.38
C GLU A 151 -16.08 -2.48 -14.92
N PHE A 152 -15.08 -3.29 -15.29
CA PHE A 152 -13.89 -2.90 -16.05
C PHE A 152 -13.70 -3.92 -17.17
N ALA A 153 -14.35 -3.67 -18.32
CA ALA A 153 -14.28 -4.54 -19.49
C ALA A 153 -12.98 -4.27 -20.25
N MET A 154 -11.99 -5.13 -20.07
CA MET A 154 -10.66 -4.96 -20.65
C MET A 154 -10.69 -5.09 -22.16
N ALA A 155 -9.81 -4.33 -22.86
CA ALA A 155 -9.73 -4.35 -24.31
C ALA A 155 -9.11 -5.64 -24.88
N GLY A 156 -8.55 -6.50 -24.03
CA GLY A 156 -7.95 -7.77 -24.47
C GLY A 156 -7.50 -8.65 -23.31
N ASP A 157 -6.98 -9.81 -23.65
CA ASP A 157 -6.36 -10.75 -22.71
C ASP A 157 -4.93 -10.26 -22.37
N HIS A 158 -4.82 -9.38 -21.37
CA HIS A 158 -3.57 -8.73 -21.00
C HIS A 158 -2.67 -9.64 -20.14
N THR A 159 -1.36 -9.36 -20.15
CA THR A 159 -0.47 -9.85 -19.08
C THR A 159 -0.80 -9.11 -17.81
N ALA A 160 -1.00 -9.84 -16.71
CA ALA A 160 -1.32 -9.28 -15.40
C ALA A 160 -0.35 -9.80 -14.33
N TRP A 161 -0.10 -8.96 -13.31
CA TRP A 161 0.58 -9.31 -12.06
C TRP A 161 -0.45 -9.20 -10.96
N TRP A 162 -0.82 -10.33 -10.37
CA TRP A 162 -1.96 -10.44 -9.48
C TRP A 162 -1.68 -11.32 -8.27
N ILE A 163 -2.44 -11.09 -7.22
CA ILE A 163 -2.54 -11.96 -6.04
C ILE A 163 -4.00 -12.42 -5.89
N PRO A 164 -4.25 -13.58 -5.24
CA PRO A 164 -5.59 -14.09 -4.99
C PRO A 164 -6.50 -13.04 -4.34
N GLY A 165 -7.74 -12.97 -4.78
CA GLY A 165 -8.77 -12.18 -4.12
C GLY A 165 -9.07 -12.74 -2.75
N ASP A 166 -8.89 -11.93 -1.71
CA ASP A 166 -9.01 -12.32 -0.32
C ASP A 166 -9.60 -11.19 0.51
N TYR A 167 -10.35 -11.52 1.58
CA TYR A 167 -10.97 -10.54 2.46
C TYR A 167 -10.10 -10.17 3.67
N ASP A 168 -9.02 -10.94 3.92
CA ASP A 168 -8.28 -10.87 5.17
C ASP A 168 -6.78 -10.64 5.00
N THR A 169 -6.17 -11.08 3.90
CA THR A 169 -4.72 -10.91 3.71
C THR A 169 -4.33 -10.47 2.30
N GLN A 170 -3.20 -9.75 2.20
CA GLN A 170 -2.50 -9.40 0.95
C GLN A 170 -1.11 -10.04 0.86
N GLU A 171 -0.77 -10.92 1.77
CA GLU A 171 0.57 -11.46 1.95
C GLU A 171 0.85 -12.66 1.04
N TYR A 172 0.46 -12.52 -0.22
CA TYR A 172 0.74 -13.48 -1.29
C TYR A 172 1.93 -13.04 -2.15
N GLU A 173 2.63 -13.99 -2.75
CA GLU A 173 3.50 -13.70 -3.89
C GLU A 173 2.67 -13.34 -5.12
N TYR A 174 3.14 -12.34 -5.87
CA TYR A 174 2.50 -12.00 -7.14
C TYR A 174 2.72 -13.08 -8.19
N THR A 175 1.64 -13.44 -8.87
CA THR A 175 1.64 -14.33 -10.03
C THR A 175 1.57 -13.50 -11.30
N GLN A 176 2.45 -13.79 -12.27
CA GLN A 176 2.40 -13.22 -13.61
C GLN A 176 1.73 -14.19 -14.57
N SER A 177 0.67 -13.77 -15.25
CA SER A 177 -0.02 -14.58 -16.25
C SER A 177 -0.84 -13.74 -17.22
N ARG A 178 -1.42 -14.35 -18.25
CA ARG A 178 -2.53 -13.76 -19.00
C ARG A 178 -3.79 -13.80 -18.13
N LEU A 179 -4.74 -12.87 -18.37
CA LEU A 179 -6.02 -12.85 -17.66
C LEU A 179 -6.78 -14.18 -17.83
N SER A 180 -6.78 -14.74 -19.02
CA SER A 180 -7.40 -16.04 -19.32
C SER A 180 -6.83 -17.23 -18.54
N GLN A 181 -5.66 -17.07 -17.90
CA GLN A 181 -4.98 -18.14 -17.15
C GLN A 181 -5.19 -18.03 -15.62
N VAL A 182 -5.80 -16.95 -15.13
CA VAL A 182 -5.98 -16.70 -13.68
C VAL A 182 -6.66 -17.89 -13.00
N ARG A 183 -7.77 -18.40 -13.55
CA ARG A 183 -8.51 -19.55 -13.01
C ARG A 183 -7.63 -20.79 -12.85
N GLN A 184 -6.84 -21.09 -13.86
CA GLN A 184 -5.97 -22.28 -13.85
C GLN A 184 -4.87 -22.18 -12.80
N LEU A 185 -4.33 -20.98 -12.57
CA LEU A 185 -3.18 -20.73 -11.69
C LEU A 185 -3.60 -20.44 -10.25
N MET A 186 -4.87 -20.08 -10.00
CA MET A 186 -5.36 -19.61 -8.71
C MET A 186 -5.01 -20.55 -7.55
N LYS A 187 -5.25 -21.86 -7.71
CA LYS A 187 -4.97 -22.83 -6.64
C LYS A 187 -3.49 -22.84 -6.22
N GLY A 188 -2.57 -22.64 -7.17
CA GLY A 188 -1.12 -22.62 -6.90
C GLY A 188 -0.63 -21.27 -6.39
N ALA A 189 -1.43 -20.20 -6.52
CA ALA A 189 -1.11 -18.87 -6.02
C ALA A 189 -1.56 -18.66 -4.57
N ILE A 190 -2.52 -19.45 -4.08
CA ILE A 190 -2.98 -19.42 -2.69
C ILE A 190 -1.94 -20.14 -1.83
N THR A 191 -1.36 -19.41 -0.88
CA THR A 191 -0.44 -19.92 0.15
C THR A 191 -1.07 -19.74 1.52
N ASP A 192 -0.76 -20.62 2.46
CA ASP A 192 -1.30 -20.55 3.82
C ASP A 192 -0.92 -19.24 4.51
N ASN A 193 -1.87 -18.67 5.24
CA ASN A 193 -1.71 -17.48 6.06
C ASN A 193 -2.52 -17.62 7.37
N MET A 194 -2.21 -16.78 8.38
CA MET A 194 -2.86 -16.82 9.70
C MET A 194 -4.35 -16.45 9.63
N SER A 195 -4.74 -15.59 8.70
CA SER A 195 -6.14 -15.31 8.34
C SER A 195 -6.26 -15.30 6.82
N GLN A 196 -7.30 -15.92 6.29
CA GLN A 196 -7.43 -16.12 4.85
C GLN A 196 -8.86 -16.45 4.46
N THR A 197 -9.44 -15.64 3.57
CA THR A 197 -10.78 -15.90 3.01
C THR A 197 -10.79 -15.54 1.53
N THR A 198 -10.39 -16.49 0.68
CA THR A 198 -10.50 -16.35 -0.77
C THR A 198 -11.95 -16.55 -1.22
N PHE A 199 -12.42 -15.75 -2.17
CA PHE A 199 -13.84 -15.72 -2.52
C PHE A 199 -14.18 -16.30 -3.92
N SER A 200 -13.21 -16.44 -4.80
CA SER A 200 -13.48 -16.83 -6.19
C SER A 200 -12.25 -17.43 -6.87
N PRO A 201 -12.42 -18.42 -7.77
CA PRO A 201 -11.32 -18.96 -8.55
C PRO A 201 -10.77 -17.97 -9.61
N THR A 202 -11.39 -16.81 -9.78
CA THR A 202 -10.93 -15.73 -10.67
C THR A 202 -10.91 -14.38 -9.95
N GLY A 203 -11.06 -14.39 -8.62
CA GLY A 203 -10.95 -13.21 -7.79
C GLY A 203 -9.50 -12.76 -7.65
N VAL A 204 -9.24 -11.47 -7.83
CA VAL A 204 -7.92 -10.86 -7.64
C VAL A 204 -8.03 -9.59 -6.81
N GLN A 205 -6.96 -9.21 -6.14
CA GLN A 205 -6.93 -7.97 -5.37
C GLN A 205 -6.53 -6.76 -6.21
N THR A 206 -6.90 -5.59 -5.77
CA THR A 206 -6.29 -4.33 -6.19
C THR A 206 -5.11 -3.99 -5.24
N SER A 207 -4.10 -3.30 -5.63
CA SER A 207 -3.79 -2.69 -6.93
C SER A 207 -3.40 -3.78 -7.94
N LEU A 208 -4.08 -3.84 -9.07
CA LEU A 208 -3.84 -4.83 -10.11
C LEU A 208 -3.05 -4.22 -11.26
N MET A 209 -1.85 -4.73 -11.51
CA MET A 209 -0.98 -4.26 -12.61
C MET A 209 -1.16 -5.12 -13.84
N MET A 210 -1.30 -4.49 -15.01
CA MET A 210 -1.44 -5.17 -16.30
C MET A 210 -0.58 -4.51 -17.38
N LYS A 211 -0.27 -5.28 -18.42
CA LYS A 211 0.41 -4.80 -19.64
C LYS A 211 -0.30 -5.35 -20.87
N THR A 212 -0.66 -4.47 -21.80
CA THR A 212 -1.26 -4.85 -23.07
C THR A 212 -0.21 -5.40 -24.04
N ALA A 213 -0.66 -6.11 -25.08
CA ALA A 213 0.23 -6.66 -26.09
C ALA A 213 0.98 -5.57 -26.90
N ASP A 214 0.40 -4.36 -27.02
CA ASP A 214 0.98 -3.21 -27.69
C ASP A 214 1.72 -2.25 -26.74
N GLY A 215 1.98 -2.68 -25.51
CA GLY A 215 2.91 -2.03 -24.59
C GLY A 215 2.32 -0.96 -23.66
N LEU A 216 1.00 -0.84 -23.54
CA LEU A 216 0.40 0.01 -22.52
C LEU A 216 0.44 -0.69 -21.15
N TYR A 217 0.72 0.09 -20.11
CA TYR A 217 0.66 -0.31 -18.71
C TYR A 217 -0.65 0.22 -18.11
N ILE A 218 -1.40 -0.66 -17.46
CA ILE A 218 -2.70 -0.36 -16.85
C ILE A 218 -2.64 -0.78 -15.39
N ASN A 219 -3.11 0.09 -14.49
CA ASN A 219 -3.27 -0.26 -13.09
C ASN A 219 -4.70 0.05 -12.63
N LEU A 220 -5.38 -0.96 -12.07
CA LEU A 220 -6.70 -0.81 -11.45
C LEU A 220 -6.55 -0.78 -9.93
N HIS A 221 -7.07 0.28 -9.31
CA HIS A 221 -7.01 0.45 -7.86
C HIS A 221 -8.19 1.29 -7.35
N GLU A 222 -8.11 1.71 -6.10
CA GLU A 222 -9.05 2.60 -5.44
C GLU A 222 -8.32 3.69 -4.65
N ALA A 223 -8.99 4.83 -4.40
CA ALA A 223 -8.43 5.92 -3.60
C ALA A 223 -9.45 6.44 -2.60
N ALA A 224 -8.94 7.01 -1.50
CA ALA A 224 -9.76 7.61 -0.43
C ALA A 224 -10.80 6.62 0.14
N LEU A 225 -10.36 5.45 0.56
CA LEU A 225 -11.19 4.42 1.20
C LEU A 225 -11.60 4.86 2.61
N VAL A 226 -12.82 5.38 2.73
CA VAL A 226 -13.39 5.88 3.98
C VAL A 226 -14.83 5.42 4.08
N ASP A 227 -15.19 4.85 5.24
CA ASP A 227 -16.53 4.36 5.59
C ASP A 227 -17.15 3.45 4.51
N TYR A 228 -16.32 2.58 3.95
CA TYR A 228 -16.68 1.69 2.85
C TYR A 228 -15.76 0.47 2.85
N PRO A 229 -16.20 -0.73 2.43
CA PRO A 229 -15.33 -1.89 2.34
C PRO A 229 -14.36 -1.78 1.15
N ALA A 230 -13.20 -2.41 1.28
CA ALA A 230 -12.22 -2.45 0.21
C ALA A 230 -12.70 -3.24 -1.00
N MET A 231 -12.27 -2.77 -2.19
CA MET A 231 -12.62 -3.39 -3.47
C MET A 231 -11.59 -4.44 -3.88
N ASN A 232 -12.02 -5.68 -4.02
CA ASN A 232 -11.39 -6.68 -4.86
C ASN A 232 -12.06 -6.69 -6.25
N LEU A 233 -11.56 -7.52 -7.16
CA LEU A 233 -12.07 -7.67 -8.52
C LEU A 233 -12.36 -9.14 -8.79
N ASN A 234 -13.51 -9.44 -9.40
CA ASN A 234 -13.83 -10.78 -9.88
C ASN A 234 -13.83 -10.78 -11.41
N LEU A 235 -13.03 -11.65 -12.02
CA LEU A 235 -12.84 -11.72 -13.47
C LEU A 235 -13.80 -12.71 -14.13
N ASP A 236 -14.58 -12.24 -15.10
CA ASP A 236 -15.08 -13.10 -16.16
C ASP A 236 -13.93 -13.35 -17.14
N ASP A 237 -13.31 -14.52 -17.05
CA ASP A 237 -12.13 -14.91 -17.82
C ASP A 237 -12.42 -15.33 -19.26
N ARG A 238 -13.69 -15.24 -19.71
CA ARG A 238 -14.10 -15.42 -21.10
C ARG A 238 -14.29 -14.08 -21.80
N GLU A 239 -14.98 -13.16 -21.12
CA GLU A 239 -15.30 -11.83 -21.67
C GLU A 239 -14.22 -10.79 -21.35
N MET A 240 -13.25 -11.13 -20.49
CA MET A 240 -12.21 -10.22 -19.96
C MET A 240 -12.82 -9.01 -19.24
N VAL A 241 -13.84 -9.25 -18.43
CA VAL A 241 -14.54 -8.24 -17.64
C VAL A 241 -14.28 -8.45 -16.15
N PHE A 242 -13.68 -7.49 -15.51
CA PHE A 242 -13.67 -7.43 -14.06
C PHE A 242 -14.94 -6.76 -13.55
N THR A 243 -15.51 -7.31 -12.49
CA THR A 243 -16.56 -6.67 -11.69
C THR A 243 -16.02 -6.41 -10.29
N SER A 244 -16.28 -5.24 -9.73
CA SER A 244 -15.92 -4.93 -8.35
C SER A 244 -16.52 -5.97 -7.40
N TRP A 245 -15.73 -6.38 -6.42
CA TRP A 245 -16.11 -7.38 -5.43
C TRP A 245 -15.72 -6.87 -4.04
N LEU A 246 -16.71 -6.31 -3.35
CA LEU A 246 -16.50 -5.70 -2.04
C LEU A 246 -16.41 -6.77 -0.96
N THR A 247 -15.60 -6.50 0.06
CA THR A 247 -15.52 -7.35 1.26
C THR A 247 -16.83 -7.27 2.05
N PRO A 248 -17.47 -8.41 2.38
CA PRO A 248 -18.71 -8.42 3.14
C PRO A 248 -18.49 -8.25 4.66
N ASP A 249 -19.57 -8.01 5.37
CA ASP A 249 -19.67 -8.22 6.80
C ASP A 249 -20.12 -9.67 7.13
N ALA A 250 -20.31 -9.96 8.41
CA ALA A 250 -20.77 -11.26 8.92
C ALA A 250 -22.15 -11.71 8.36
N THR A 251 -22.95 -10.78 7.83
CA THR A 251 -24.30 -11.07 7.27
C THR A 251 -24.29 -11.15 5.75
N GLY A 252 -23.16 -10.87 5.12
CA GLY A 252 -22.97 -10.81 3.67
C GLY A 252 -23.30 -9.44 3.06
N ALA A 253 -23.72 -8.45 3.85
CA ALA A 253 -23.88 -7.07 3.41
C ALA A 253 -22.50 -6.43 3.17
N LYS A 254 -22.43 -5.43 2.26
CA LYS A 254 -21.15 -4.80 1.92
C LYS A 254 -20.96 -3.46 2.63
N ALA A 255 -21.93 -2.58 2.56
CA ALA A 255 -21.84 -1.27 3.20
C ALA A 255 -23.19 -0.78 3.71
N TYR A 256 -23.17 -0.08 4.84
CA TYR A 256 -24.31 0.59 5.46
C TYR A 256 -24.12 2.09 5.29
N LEU A 257 -24.98 2.72 4.50
CA LEU A 257 -24.75 4.07 4.03
C LEU A 257 -25.93 5.01 4.34
N HIS A 258 -25.61 6.28 4.59
CA HIS A 258 -26.57 7.38 4.73
C HIS A 258 -26.26 8.48 3.72
N THR A 259 -27.28 9.07 3.14
CA THR A 259 -27.09 10.26 2.28
C THR A 259 -26.93 11.53 3.15
N PRO A 260 -26.08 12.49 2.76
CA PRO A 260 -25.19 12.45 1.59
C PRO A 260 -23.97 11.57 1.80
N PHE A 261 -23.57 10.79 0.79
CA PHE A 261 -22.41 9.91 0.84
C PHE A 261 -21.59 9.98 -0.47
N ARG A 262 -20.30 9.74 -0.36
CA ARG A 262 -19.37 9.62 -1.50
C ARG A 262 -18.59 8.33 -1.35
N SER A 263 -18.68 7.45 -2.35
CA SER A 263 -17.85 6.23 -2.37
C SER A 263 -16.37 6.55 -2.49
N PRO A 264 -15.47 5.61 -2.15
CA PRO A 264 -14.09 5.69 -2.61
C PRO A 264 -14.01 5.85 -4.11
N TRP A 265 -12.91 6.41 -4.60
CA TRP A 265 -12.64 6.49 -6.02
C TRP A 265 -12.23 5.12 -6.58
N ARG A 266 -12.76 4.77 -7.75
CA ARG A 266 -12.25 3.68 -8.58
C ARG A 266 -11.28 4.28 -9.56
N THR A 267 -10.09 3.68 -9.73
CA THR A 267 -9.02 4.28 -10.53
C THR A 267 -8.57 3.37 -11.66
N VAL A 268 -8.30 3.98 -12.79
CA VAL A 268 -7.73 3.35 -14.00
C VAL A 268 -6.53 4.19 -14.42
N MET A 269 -5.33 3.79 -14.03
CA MET A 269 -4.09 4.42 -14.48
C MET A 269 -3.69 3.80 -15.81
N VAL A 270 -3.24 4.62 -16.76
CA VAL A 270 -2.82 4.18 -18.10
C VAL A 270 -1.63 4.98 -18.59
N THR A 271 -0.59 4.29 -19.04
CA THR A 271 0.58 4.91 -19.64
C THR A 271 1.28 3.98 -20.62
N ASP A 272 2.12 4.55 -21.50
CA ASP A 272 3.00 3.83 -22.42
C ASP A 272 4.44 3.66 -21.87
N ASP A 273 4.67 4.01 -20.62
CA ASP A 273 5.99 3.95 -19.97
C ASP A 273 5.83 3.47 -18.52
N ALA A 274 6.40 2.31 -18.19
CA ALA A 274 6.35 1.72 -16.85
C ALA A 274 6.82 2.69 -15.75
N ARG A 275 7.79 3.55 -16.04
CA ARG A 275 8.32 4.54 -15.07
C ARG A 275 7.25 5.55 -14.63
N ARG A 276 6.28 5.85 -15.49
CA ARG A 276 5.19 6.77 -15.18
C ARG A 276 4.16 6.15 -14.23
N VAL A 277 4.02 4.82 -14.22
CA VAL A 277 3.20 4.14 -13.20
C VAL A 277 3.79 4.42 -11.81
N LEU A 278 5.10 4.26 -11.66
CA LEU A 278 5.81 4.48 -10.39
C LEU A 278 5.82 5.97 -9.97
N ALA A 279 5.86 6.88 -10.93
CA ALA A 279 5.91 8.32 -10.69
C ALA A 279 4.52 8.97 -10.50
N SER A 280 3.43 8.21 -10.66
CA SER A 280 2.07 8.74 -10.59
C SER A 280 1.70 9.19 -9.17
N ASN A 281 1.01 10.33 -9.11
CA ASN A 281 0.42 10.82 -7.88
C ASN A 281 -1.13 10.77 -7.93
N LEU A 282 -1.69 10.01 -8.86
CA LEU A 282 -3.15 9.91 -9.07
C LEU A 282 -3.89 9.58 -7.77
N ILE A 283 -3.44 8.53 -7.07
CA ILE A 283 -4.10 8.07 -5.84
C ILE A 283 -4.03 9.15 -4.74
N LEU A 284 -2.89 9.79 -4.55
CA LEU A 284 -2.74 10.88 -3.58
C LEU A 284 -3.63 12.08 -3.94
N ASN A 285 -3.65 12.46 -5.23
CA ASN A 285 -4.42 13.61 -5.71
C ASN A 285 -5.94 13.44 -5.56
N LEU A 286 -6.44 12.21 -5.55
CA LEU A 286 -7.86 11.91 -5.33
C LEU A 286 -8.28 11.93 -3.85
N ASN A 287 -7.33 12.08 -2.92
CA ASN A 287 -7.61 12.22 -1.50
C ASN A 287 -7.80 13.70 -1.10
N ASP A 288 -8.50 13.90 -0.01
CA ASP A 288 -8.67 15.24 0.59
C ASP A 288 -7.32 15.81 1.07
N PRO A 289 -7.18 17.14 1.15
CA PRO A 289 -6.05 17.78 1.79
C PRO A 289 -5.86 17.33 3.25
N CYS A 290 -4.67 17.57 3.80
CA CYS A 290 -4.36 17.30 5.19
C CYS A 290 -5.39 17.93 6.13
N LYS A 291 -5.88 17.15 7.10
CA LYS A 291 -6.89 17.59 8.09
C LYS A 291 -6.27 18.20 9.35
N TYR A 292 -4.95 18.13 9.50
CA TYR A 292 -4.29 18.64 10.71
C TYR A 292 -3.78 20.07 10.51
N ALA A 293 -4.08 20.95 11.48
CA ALA A 293 -3.59 22.31 11.50
C ALA A 293 -2.09 22.40 11.86
N ASP A 294 -1.61 21.48 12.70
CA ASP A 294 -0.21 21.34 13.10
C ASP A 294 0.31 19.95 12.74
N THR A 295 1.32 19.89 11.89
CA THR A 295 2.00 18.66 11.48
C THR A 295 3.47 18.63 11.91
N SER A 296 3.93 19.59 12.72
CA SER A 296 5.35 19.74 13.12
C SER A 296 5.88 18.56 13.94
N TRP A 297 5.00 17.80 14.56
CA TRP A 297 5.31 16.61 15.35
C TRP A 297 5.48 15.34 14.50
N ILE A 298 5.06 15.36 13.23
CA ILE A 298 5.19 14.23 12.29
C ILE A 298 6.55 14.33 11.61
N ARG A 299 7.36 13.29 11.74
CA ARG A 299 8.72 13.27 11.18
C ARG A 299 9.05 11.91 10.59
N PRO A 300 9.60 11.87 9.37
CA PRO A 300 10.23 10.67 8.84
C PRO A 300 11.33 10.16 9.77
N VAL A 301 11.45 8.84 9.90
CA VAL A 301 12.37 8.20 10.84
C VAL A 301 13.10 7.00 10.21
N LYS A 302 14.35 6.79 10.63
CA LYS A 302 15.04 5.52 10.47
C LYS A 302 15.08 4.82 11.83
N TYR A 303 14.79 3.53 11.84
CA TYR A 303 14.72 2.77 13.08
C TYR A 303 15.39 1.40 12.96
N VAL A 304 15.77 0.85 14.09
CA VAL A 304 16.17 -0.53 14.29
C VAL A 304 15.19 -1.20 15.24
N GLY A 305 15.23 -2.51 15.43
CA GLY A 305 14.26 -3.09 16.34
C GLY A 305 14.56 -4.51 16.81
N VAL A 306 14.06 -4.78 18.02
CA VAL A 306 13.90 -6.13 18.56
C VAL A 306 12.68 -6.75 17.87
N TRP A 307 12.91 -7.40 16.74
CA TRP A 307 11.90 -7.96 15.83
C TRP A 307 12.45 -9.15 15.04
N TRP A 308 13.54 -8.99 14.27
CA TRP A 308 14.08 -10.04 13.42
C TRP A 308 14.57 -11.26 14.20
N GLU A 309 14.91 -11.08 15.49
CA GLU A 309 15.28 -12.19 16.39
C GLU A 309 14.15 -13.22 16.51
N MET A 310 12.90 -12.75 16.64
CA MET A 310 11.73 -13.61 16.75
C MET A 310 11.37 -14.21 15.40
N ILE A 311 11.29 -13.40 14.38
CA ILE A 311 10.92 -13.79 13.00
C ILE A 311 11.90 -14.85 12.46
N SER A 312 13.20 -14.65 12.64
CA SER A 312 14.24 -15.59 12.18
C SER A 312 14.43 -16.83 13.08
N GLY A 313 13.72 -16.91 14.21
CA GLY A 313 13.75 -18.06 15.14
C GLY A 313 14.88 -18.02 16.18
N LYS A 314 15.62 -16.89 16.30
CA LYS A 314 16.68 -16.72 17.29
C LYS A 314 16.12 -16.44 18.71
N GLY A 315 15.01 -15.72 18.80
CA GLY A 315 14.35 -15.28 20.03
C GLY A 315 12.87 -15.67 20.12
N ASP A 316 12.19 -15.09 21.10
CA ASP A 316 10.78 -15.31 21.35
C ASP A 316 10.13 -14.01 21.83
N TRP A 317 8.83 -13.79 21.48
CA TRP A 317 8.01 -12.70 22.03
C TRP A 317 7.57 -13.00 23.47
N ALA A 318 7.37 -14.30 23.81
CA ALA A 318 6.89 -14.73 25.11
C ALA A 318 7.99 -14.76 26.17
N TYR A 319 7.66 -14.28 27.37
CA TYR A 319 8.56 -14.30 28.51
C TYR A 319 8.81 -15.72 29.05
N THR A 320 7.75 -16.55 29.07
CA THR A 320 7.79 -17.89 29.69
C THR A 320 7.19 -18.93 28.76
N GLN A 321 7.58 -20.19 28.96
CA GLN A 321 6.96 -21.35 28.31
C GLN A 321 6.17 -22.21 29.31
N GLN A 322 5.99 -21.74 30.54
CA GLN A 322 5.29 -22.50 31.60
C GLN A 322 3.77 -22.42 31.46
N TYR A 323 3.23 -21.41 30.81
CA TYR A 323 1.81 -21.17 30.70
C TYR A 323 1.33 -21.48 29.29
N PRO A 324 0.57 -22.57 29.08
CA PRO A 324 -0.04 -22.85 27.76
C PRO A 324 -1.23 -21.91 27.46
N SER A 325 -1.74 -21.22 28.48
CA SER A 325 -2.75 -20.19 28.38
C SER A 325 -2.58 -19.18 29.50
N VAL A 326 -2.84 -17.91 29.19
CA VAL A 326 -2.76 -16.80 30.15
C VAL A 326 -4.07 -16.05 30.21
N ILE A 327 -4.40 -15.52 31.39
CA ILE A 327 -5.59 -14.70 31.64
C ILE A 327 -5.12 -13.34 32.14
N LEU A 328 -5.42 -12.29 31.38
CA LEU A 328 -5.08 -10.92 31.76
C LEU A 328 -5.66 -10.54 33.13
N GLY A 329 -4.79 -10.04 34.02
CA GLY A 329 -5.17 -9.64 35.37
C GLY A 329 -5.24 -10.80 36.39
N GLU A 330 -5.08 -12.06 35.97
CA GLU A 330 -5.08 -13.24 36.84
C GLU A 330 -3.76 -14.00 36.83
N THR A 331 -3.13 -14.13 35.64
CA THR A 331 -1.84 -14.83 35.52
C THR A 331 -0.73 -14.04 36.20
N ASP A 332 -0.08 -14.68 37.19
CA ASP A 332 0.96 -14.06 38.01
C ASP A 332 2.36 -14.29 37.40
N TYR A 333 2.81 -13.37 36.58
CA TYR A 333 4.11 -13.42 35.93
C TYR A 333 5.31 -13.30 36.92
N THR A 334 5.08 -12.82 38.16
CA THR A 334 6.16 -12.77 39.18
C THR A 334 6.61 -14.15 39.64
N LYS A 335 5.75 -15.16 39.42
CA LYS A 335 6.04 -16.57 39.73
C LYS A 335 6.55 -17.37 38.53
N ALA A 336 6.45 -16.78 37.31
CA ALA A 336 6.90 -17.46 36.13
C ALA A 336 8.42 -17.49 36.00
N LYS A 337 8.95 -18.56 35.47
CA LYS A 337 10.36 -18.66 35.12
C LYS A 337 10.57 -18.12 33.70
N PRO A 338 11.54 -17.22 33.49
CA PRO A 338 11.87 -16.76 32.15
C PRO A 338 12.30 -17.93 31.27
N SER A 339 11.90 -17.92 30.02
CA SER A 339 12.28 -18.92 29.01
C SER A 339 13.78 -18.87 28.65
N GLY A 340 14.42 -17.72 28.91
CA GLY A 340 15.77 -17.41 28.43
C GLY A 340 15.84 -17.07 26.94
N ARG A 341 14.72 -17.05 26.25
CA ARG A 341 14.61 -16.71 24.83
C ARG A 341 13.87 -15.39 24.57
N HIS A 342 13.27 -14.78 25.61
CA HIS A 342 12.53 -13.52 25.48
C HIS A 342 13.47 -12.39 25.01
N SER A 343 13.21 -11.86 23.81
CA SER A 343 14.09 -10.87 23.18
C SER A 343 13.87 -9.44 23.69
N ALA A 344 12.66 -9.10 24.14
CA ALA A 344 12.33 -7.77 24.65
C ALA A 344 12.76 -7.54 26.11
N ASN A 345 13.93 -8.05 26.51
CA ASN A 345 14.46 -7.86 27.85
C ASN A 345 15.35 -6.60 27.97
N ASN A 346 15.52 -6.11 29.21
CA ASN A 346 16.27 -4.89 29.49
C ASN A 346 17.68 -4.84 28.87
N ALA A 347 18.41 -5.95 28.92
CA ALA A 347 19.79 -6.00 28.42
C ALA A 347 19.85 -5.90 26.90
N ASN A 348 18.99 -6.65 26.20
CA ASN A 348 18.95 -6.63 24.73
C ASN A 348 18.44 -5.29 24.20
N VAL A 349 17.37 -4.73 24.79
CA VAL A 349 16.85 -3.42 24.38
C VAL A 349 17.88 -2.31 24.58
N ARG A 350 18.66 -2.31 25.67
CA ARG A 350 19.78 -1.36 25.86
C ARG A 350 20.83 -1.48 24.76
N LYS A 351 21.19 -2.70 24.35
CA LYS A 351 22.11 -2.94 23.22
C LYS A 351 21.60 -2.28 21.92
N TYR A 352 20.29 -2.39 21.61
CA TYR A 352 19.70 -1.74 20.43
C TYR A 352 19.64 -0.22 20.57
N ILE A 353 19.40 0.31 21.78
CA ILE A 353 19.44 1.77 22.04
C ILE A 353 20.86 2.30 21.80
N ASP A 354 21.88 1.61 22.32
CA ASP A 354 23.29 2.00 22.14
C ASP A 354 23.68 1.99 20.66
N PHE A 355 23.30 0.94 19.94
CA PHE A 355 23.54 0.82 18.50
C PHE A 355 22.83 1.94 17.71
N ALA A 356 21.56 2.23 18.03
CA ALA A 356 20.82 3.30 17.40
C ALA A 356 21.50 4.67 17.61
N ALA A 357 21.90 4.97 18.83
CA ALA A 357 22.59 6.21 19.19
C ALA A 357 23.95 6.35 18.49
N GLU A 358 24.76 5.30 18.43
CA GLU A 358 26.07 5.28 17.79
C GLU A 358 25.99 5.47 16.27
N HIS A 359 24.94 4.92 15.65
CA HIS A 359 24.85 4.87 14.20
C HIS A 359 23.80 5.84 13.61
N GLY A 360 23.20 6.71 14.41
CA GLY A 360 22.32 7.78 13.96
C GLY A 360 20.93 7.33 13.54
N PHE A 361 20.39 6.30 14.19
CA PHE A 361 19.00 5.91 14.08
C PHE A 361 18.13 6.68 15.09
N ASP A 362 16.91 7.01 14.66
CA ASP A 362 16.01 7.85 15.46
C ASP A 362 15.28 7.06 16.54
N GLN A 363 14.95 5.80 16.24
CA GLN A 363 14.07 4.98 17.07
C GLN A 363 14.50 3.51 17.15
N VAL A 364 14.03 2.85 18.22
CA VAL A 364 14.14 1.40 18.43
C VAL A 364 12.74 0.83 18.64
N LEU A 365 12.27 0.01 17.72
CA LEU A 365 11.06 -0.80 17.88
C LEU A 365 11.33 -1.91 18.91
N VAL A 366 10.38 -2.19 19.79
CA VAL A 366 10.46 -3.32 20.70
C VAL A 366 9.14 -4.11 20.65
N GLU A 367 9.15 -5.23 19.96
CA GLU A 367 8.05 -6.19 20.00
C GLU A 367 8.19 -7.16 21.18
N GLY A 368 7.07 -7.66 21.70
CA GLY A 368 7.07 -8.59 22.83
C GLY A 368 7.28 -7.91 24.19
N TRP A 369 7.15 -6.59 24.31
CA TRP A 369 7.41 -5.85 25.54
C TRP A 369 6.38 -6.09 26.65
N ASN A 370 5.12 -6.38 26.28
CA ASN A 370 3.97 -6.51 27.17
C ASN A 370 3.51 -7.95 27.36
N ILE A 371 2.78 -8.23 28.42
CA ILE A 371 2.25 -9.57 28.75
C ILE A 371 1.20 -10.05 27.73
N GLY A 372 1.11 -11.37 27.55
CA GLY A 372 0.06 -12.04 26.77
C GLY A 372 0.54 -12.85 25.55
N TRP A 373 1.83 -12.86 25.24
CA TRP A 373 2.38 -13.52 24.05
C TRP A 373 2.47 -15.03 24.12
N GLU A 374 2.19 -15.65 25.26
CA GLU A 374 2.29 -17.11 25.44
C GLU A 374 1.26 -17.90 24.64
N ASP A 375 0.06 -17.31 24.44
CA ASP A 375 -1.06 -17.96 23.72
C ASP A 375 -1.83 -17.00 22.77
N TRP A 376 -1.13 -16.05 22.18
CA TRP A 376 -1.73 -14.96 21.41
C TRP A 376 -2.20 -15.37 20.00
N ALA A 377 -1.40 -16.18 19.28
CA ALA A 377 -1.60 -16.44 17.86
C ALA A 377 -2.62 -17.55 17.60
N GLY A 378 -3.56 -17.32 16.67
CA GLY A 378 -4.49 -18.34 16.16
C GLY A 378 -5.58 -18.83 17.13
N ASN A 379 -5.68 -18.26 18.33
CA ASN A 379 -6.60 -18.74 19.37
C ASN A 379 -7.93 -17.96 19.40
N MET A 380 -8.09 -16.94 18.57
CA MET A 380 -9.28 -16.05 18.56
C MET A 380 -9.71 -15.61 19.97
N LYS A 381 -8.76 -15.15 20.74
CA LYS A 381 -8.91 -14.81 22.16
C LYS A 381 -9.25 -13.31 22.27
N GLU A 382 -10.41 -12.96 22.81
CA GLU A 382 -10.84 -11.56 22.89
C GLU A 382 -9.90 -10.72 23.77
N LYS A 383 -9.63 -11.16 24.99
CA LYS A 383 -8.79 -10.43 25.95
C LYS A 383 -7.35 -10.93 25.93
N VAL A 384 -6.63 -10.65 24.86
CA VAL A 384 -5.26 -11.15 24.64
C VAL A 384 -4.20 -10.24 25.25
N PHE A 385 -4.31 -8.91 25.03
CA PHE A 385 -3.36 -7.88 25.49
C PHE A 385 -4.09 -6.74 26.21
N ASP A 386 -3.41 -6.10 27.17
CA ASP A 386 -3.90 -4.91 27.85
C ASP A 386 -3.21 -3.60 27.41
N PHE A 387 -2.14 -3.73 26.61
CA PHE A 387 -1.35 -2.62 26.07
C PHE A 387 -0.75 -1.67 27.12
N GLN A 388 -0.60 -2.13 28.36
CA GLN A 388 -0.15 -1.31 29.48
C GLN A 388 0.87 -2.02 30.37
N THR A 389 0.77 -3.35 30.54
CA THR A 389 1.55 -4.12 31.50
C THR A 389 2.77 -4.75 30.83
N PRO A 390 3.99 -4.28 31.15
CA PRO A 390 5.22 -4.89 30.62
C PRO A 390 5.49 -6.25 31.27
N TYR A 391 6.29 -7.07 30.60
CA TYR A 391 6.88 -8.26 31.21
C TYR A 391 7.84 -7.90 32.35
N PRO A 392 8.11 -8.81 33.30
CA PRO A 392 8.96 -8.54 34.48
C PRO A 392 10.40 -8.13 34.16
N ASP A 393 10.92 -8.50 32.98
CA ASP A 393 12.27 -8.20 32.52
C ASP A 393 12.34 -7.00 31.55
N PHE A 394 11.21 -6.25 31.39
CA PHE A 394 11.13 -5.02 30.59
C PHE A 394 10.73 -3.82 31.47
N ASP A 395 11.71 -3.04 31.91
CA ASP A 395 11.47 -1.81 32.65
C ASP A 395 11.20 -0.65 31.69
N ILE A 396 9.92 -0.44 31.37
CA ILE A 396 9.47 0.57 30.40
C ILE A 396 9.96 1.98 30.76
N LYS A 397 9.99 2.33 32.06
CA LYS A 397 10.45 3.65 32.53
C LYS A 397 11.95 3.81 32.34
N ALA A 398 12.74 2.90 32.91
CA ALA A 398 14.20 2.98 32.85
C ALA A 398 14.74 2.90 31.43
N LEU A 399 14.11 2.11 30.55
CA LEU A 399 14.50 1.99 29.14
C LEU A 399 14.20 3.27 28.35
N ASN A 400 13.05 3.93 28.56
CA ASN A 400 12.75 5.19 27.90
C ASN A 400 13.66 6.34 28.42
N GLU A 401 13.89 6.44 29.73
CA GLU A 401 14.84 7.40 30.29
C GLU A 401 16.24 7.20 29.68
N TYR A 402 16.69 5.95 29.55
CA TYR A 402 17.97 5.61 28.94
C TYR A 402 18.03 5.99 27.45
N ALA A 403 17.00 5.66 26.69
CA ALA A 403 16.92 6.02 25.27
C ALA A 403 16.96 7.56 25.07
N HIS A 404 16.16 8.28 25.83
CA HIS A 404 16.13 9.75 25.77
C HIS A 404 17.47 10.38 26.15
N SER A 405 18.20 9.82 27.14
CA SER A 405 19.55 10.28 27.52
C SER A 405 20.56 10.19 26.37
N LYS A 406 20.27 9.33 25.38
CA LYS A 406 21.08 9.11 24.16
C LYS A 406 20.47 9.73 22.92
N ASN A 407 19.45 10.57 23.06
CA ASN A 407 18.71 11.19 21.95
C ASN A 407 18.06 10.17 20.98
N VAL A 408 17.67 9.02 21.50
CA VAL A 408 16.92 7.96 20.80
C VAL A 408 15.54 7.83 21.44
N ARG A 409 14.54 7.39 20.72
CA ARG A 409 13.22 7.05 21.26
C ARG A 409 12.94 5.56 21.08
N LEU A 410 12.15 5.00 21.97
CA LEU A 410 11.53 3.71 21.70
C LEU A 410 10.30 3.91 20.80
N MET A 411 10.05 2.97 19.88
CA MET A 411 8.81 2.83 19.14
C MET A 411 7.96 1.76 19.81
N MET A 412 6.70 2.11 20.09
CA MET A 412 5.75 1.20 20.73
C MET A 412 5.28 0.13 19.75
N HIS A 413 4.97 -1.05 20.27
CA HIS A 413 4.29 -2.12 19.54
C HIS A 413 2.95 -2.46 20.19
N HIS A 414 1.88 -2.39 19.41
CA HIS A 414 0.53 -2.82 19.79
C HIS A 414 0.08 -3.94 18.85
N GLU A 415 0.47 -5.20 19.15
CA GLU A 415 -0.16 -6.34 18.52
C GLU A 415 -1.56 -6.54 19.12
N THR A 416 -2.56 -6.68 18.28
CA THR A 416 -3.96 -6.83 18.72
C THR A 416 -4.45 -8.27 18.67
N SER A 417 -3.74 -9.18 17.99
CA SER A 417 -4.22 -10.52 17.63
C SER A 417 -5.61 -10.45 16.99
N SER A 418 -5.84 -9.42 16.18
CA SER A 418 -7.10 -9.07 15.52
C SER A 418 -8.31 -8.89 16.46
N SER A 419 -8.08 -8.78 17.79
CA SER A 419 -9.12 -8.47 18.76
C SER A 419 -9.37 -6.97 18.84
N VAL A 420 -10.13 -6.47 17.87
CA VAL A 420 -10.36 -5.02 17.65
C VAL A 420 -11.13 -4.41 18.80
N MET A 421 -12.19 -5.07 19.27
CA MET A 421 -12.98 -4.60 20.43
C MET A 421 -12.13 -4.47 21.70
N ASN A 422 -11.16 -5.37 21.89
CA ASN A 422 -10.24 -5.30 23.01
C ASN A 422 -9.30 -4.11 22.85
N TYR A 423 -8.72 -3.91 21.64
CA TYR A 423 -7.83 -2.77 21.40
C TYR A 423 -8.55 -1.43 21.61
N GLU A 424 -9.79 -1.28 21.12
CA GLU A 424 -10.58 -0.06 21.30
C GLU A 424 -10.88 0.26 22.77
N ARG A 425 -11.06 -0.76 23.62
CA ARG A 425 -11.24 -0.55 25.07
C ARG A 425 -10.02 0.06 25.75
N TYR A 426 -8.83 -0.25 25.27
CA TYR A 426 -7.57 0.16 25.90
C TYR A 426 -6.88 1.32 25.16
N MET A 427 -7.28 1.65 23.94
CA MET A 427 -6.56 2.53 23.03
C MET A 427 -6.16 3.87 23.67
N ASP A 428 -7.09 4.58 24.32
CA ASP A 428 -6.78 5.84 24.96
C ASP A 428 -5.78 5.69 26.11
N ARG A 429 -5.91 4.63 26.92
CA ARG A 429 -4.96 4.36 28.03
C ARG A 429 -3.59 3.98 27.49
N ALA A 430 -3.55 3.23 26.42
CA ALA A 430 -2.30 2.86 25.74
C ALA A 430 -1.57 4.09 25.18
N TYR A 431 -2.30 5.01 24.53
CA TYR A 431 -1.70 6.27 24.04
C TYR A 431 -1.32 7.23 25.17
N GLN A 432 -2.07 7.26 26.28
CA GLN A 432 -1.68 7.99 27.49
C GLN A 432 -0.39 7.43 28.08
N LEU A 433 -0.24 6.11 28.16
CA LEU A 433 1.02 5.46 28.60
C LEU A 433 2.18 5.84 27.68
N MET A 434 1.95 5.84 26.37
CA MET A 434 2.97 6.26 25.40
C MET A 434 3.42 7.69 25.66
N ASN A 435 2.49 8.63 25.85
CA ASN A 435 2.82 10.01 26.16
C ASN A 435 3.55 10.17 27.50
N LEU A 436 3.17 9.38 28.51
CA LEU A 436 3.82 9.38 29.82
C LEU A 436 5.31 9.05 29.72
N TYR A 437 5.68 8.10 28.85
CA TYR A 437 7.06 7.66 28.66
C TYR A 437 7.75 8.26 27.42
N GLY A 438 7.08 9.17 26.71
CA GLY A 438 7.67 9.93 25.61
C GLY A 438 7.79 9.18 24.28
N TYR A 439 7.00 8.14 24.05
CA TYR A 439 6.84 7.55 22.74
C TYR A 439 6.11 8.51 21.79
N ASN A 440 6.46 8.48 20.51
CA ASN A 440 5.81 9.28 19.47
C ASN A 440 5.46 8.51 18.21
N ALA A 441 5.67 7.20 18.23
CA ALA A 441 5.30 6.31 17.13
C ALA A 441 4.88 4.93 17.68
N VAL A 442 3.93 4.30 17.00
CA VAL A 442 3.43 2.95 17.28
C VAL A 442 3.40 2.11 16.01
N LYS A 443 3.91 0.88 16.11
CA LYS A 443 3.58 -0.21 15.17
C LYS A 443 2.37 -0.93 15.72
N SER A 444 1.25 -0.95 14.97
CA SER A 444 0.06 -1.72 15.32
C SER A 444 -0.06 -2.96 14.42
N GLY A 445 -0.34 -4.13 15.00
CA GLY A 445 -0.51 -5.40 14.30
C GLY A 445 -1.92 -5.96 14.46
N TYR A 446 -2.38 -6.70 13.46
CA TYR A 446 -3.72 -7.32 13.41
C TYR A 446 -3.61 -8.75 12.88
N VAL A 447 -2.73 -9.56 13.50
CA VAL A 447 -2.50 -10.95 13.11
C VAL A 447 -3.68 -11.85 13.50
N GLY A 448 -4.18 -12.66 12.57
CA GLY A 448 -5.25 -13.64 12.80
C GLY A 448 -6.64 -13.15 12.40
N ASP A 449 -7.67 -13.97 12.70
CA ASP A 449 -9.05 -13.68 12.35
C ASP A 449 -9.65 -12.57 13.21
N ILE A 450 -10.44 -11.70 12.60
CA ILE A 450 -11.02 -10.54 13.27
C ILE A 450 -12.00 -10.95 14.39
N ILE A 451 -11.90 -10.27 15.53
CA ILE A 451 -12.90 -10.24 16.57
C ILE A 451 -13.48 -8.81 16.64
N PRO A 452 -14.79 -8.64 16.34
CA PRO A 452 -15.89 -9.62 16.39
C PRO A 452 -15.89 -10.62 15.23
N ARG A 453 -16.26 -11.88 15.55
CA ARG A 453 -16.26 -12.99 14.59
C ARG A 453 -17.21 -12.75 13.43
N GLY A 454 -16.78 -13.09 12.23
CA GLY A 454 -17.51 -12.90 10.98
C GLY A 454 -17.20 -11.59 10.28
N GLU A 455 -16.50 -10.67 10.93
CA GLU A 455 -15.89 -9.52 10.26
C GLU A 455 -14.58 -9.90 9.57
N HIS A 456 -14.21 -9.14 8.56
CA HIS A 456 -13.01 -9.34 7.76
C HIS A 456 -12.11 -8.10 7.80
N HIS A 457 -10.80 -8.29 7.63
CA HIS A 457 -9.79 -7.21 7.66
C HIS A 457 -10.12 -6.05 6.70
N TYR A 458 -10.81 -6.32 5.60
CA TYR A 458 -11.09 -5.32 4.56
C TYR A 458 -12.58 -4.94 4.48
N GLY A 459 -13.40 -5.36 5.47
CA GLY A 459 -14.80 -4.95 5.63
C GLY A 459 -14.93 -3.48 6.08
N GLN A 460 -16.14 -2.91 5.95
CA GLN A 460 -16.41 -1.52 6.34
C GLN A 460 -16.06 -1.25 7.81
N VAL A 461 -16.38 -2.18 8.71
CA VAL A 461 -16.09 -2.07 10.16
C VAL A 461 -14.60 -1.87 10.41
N MET A 462 -13.77 -2.71 9.78
CA MET A 462 -12.32 -2.65 9.95
C MET A 462 -11.69 -1.44 9.27
N VAL A 463 -12.15 -1.06 8.09
CA VAL A 463 -11.70 0.19 7.44
C VAL A 463 -11.96 1.40 8.35
N ASN A 464 -13.12 1.45 9.01
CA ASN A 464 -13.45 2.49 9.97
C ASN A 464 -12.56 2.42 11.22
N HIS A 465 -12.29 1.22 11.72
CA HIS A 465 -11.39 1.02 12.87
C HIS A 465 -9.97 1.51 12.57
N TYR A 466 -9.36 1.12 11.44
CA TYR A 466 -8.01 1.55 11.09
C TYR A 466 -7.90 3.07 11.00
N LEU A 467 -8.88 3.71 10.38
CA LEU A 467 -8.90 5.17 10.27
C LEU A 467 -9.12 5.84 11.63
N GLU A 468 -9.98 5.29 12.47
CA GLU A 468 -10.20 5.82 13.82
C GLU A 468 -8.96 5.68 14.70
N ALA A 469 -8.24 4.56 14.62
CA ALA A 469 -6.97 4.37 15.33
C ALA A 469 -5.92 5.42 14.92
N VAL A 470 -5.82 5.73 13.61
CA VAL A 470 -4.93 6.78 13.09
C VAL A 470 -5.32 8.18 13.61
N LYS A 471 -6.61 8.51 13.57
CA LYS A 471 -7.12 9.80 14.04
C LYS A 471 -6.95 9.94 15.57
N ARG A 472 -7.26 8.88 16.31
CA ARG A 472 -7.08 8.85 17.76
C ARG A 472 -5.60 9.00 18.16
N ALA A 473 -4.70 8.33 17.46
CA ALA A 473 -3.25 8.49 17.66
C ALA A 473 -2.79 9.94 17.42
N ALA A 474 -3.38 10.64 16.44
CA ALA A 474 -3.06 12.04 16.18
C ALA A 474 -3.45 12.98 17.34
N ASP A 475 -4.54 12.70 18.07
CA ASP A 475 -4.93 13.47 19.26
C ASP A 475 -3.84 13.43 20.35
N TYR A 476 -3.06 12.34 20.37
CA TYR A 476 -1.91 12.13 21.25
C TYR A 476 -0.56 12.47 20.61
N LYS A 477 -0.55 13.00 19.37
CA LYS A 477 0.66 13.28 18.57
C LYS A 477 1.53 12.05 18.35
N ILE A 478 0.91 10.94 18.02
CA ILE A 478 1.55 9.64 17.75
C ILE A 478 1.45 9.31 16.26
N MET A 479 2.59 8.96 15.67
CA MET A 479 2.69 8.42 14.31
C MET A 479 2.34 6.93 14.31
N VAL A 480 1.67 6.45 13.25
CA VAL A 480 1.18 5.07 13.13
C VAL A 480 1.86 4.36 11.97
N ASN A 481 2.37 3.16 12.24
CA ASN A 481 2.80 2.16 11.27
C ASN A 481 1.85 0.95 11.41
N ALA A 482 0.92 0.78 10.46
CA ALA A 482 -0.12 -0.24 10.54
C ALA A 482 0.27 -1.50 9.75
N HIS A 483 0.39 -2.64 10.43
CA HIS A 483 0.62 -3.95 9.82
C HIS A 483 -0.69 -4.75 9.71
N GLU A 484 -0.80 -5.68 8.77
CA GLU A 484 -1.98 -6.48 8.40
C GLU A 484 -3.24 -5.65 8.10
N ALA A 485 -3.17 -4.34 8.18
CA ALA A 485 -4.28 -3.44 7.90
C ALA A 485 -4.68 -3.45 6.42
N VAL A 486 -5.80 -2.82 6.08
CA VAL A 486 -6.22 -2.65 4.69
C VAL A 486 -5.14 -1.92 3.86
N ARG A 487 -5.00 -2.34 2.60
CA ARG A 487 -4.08 -1.71 1.64
C ARG A 487 -4.25 -0.20 1.57
N PRO A 488 -3.16 0.57 1.37
CA PRO A 488 -3.24 2.02 1.34
C PRO A 488 -3.96 2.52 0.09
N THR A 489 -4.70 3.60 0.28
CA THR A 489 -5.50 4.26 -0.75
C THR A 489 -5.26 5.78 -0.79
N GLY A 490 -4.08 6.21 -0.36
CA GLY A 490 -3.67 7.61 -0.36
C GLY A 490 -4.08 8.42 0.88
N LEU A 491 -4.66 7.79 1.89
CA LEU A 491 -5.10 8.46 3.12
C LEU A 491 -3.97 9.14 3.89
N CYS A 492 -2.71 8.76 3.64
CA CYS A 492 -1.55 9.44 4.19
C CYS A 492 -1.41 10.92 3.74
N ARG A 493 -2.05 11.34 2.63
CA ARG A 493 -2.20 12.78 2.30
C ARG A 493 -3.10 13.49 3.29
N THR A 494 -4.22 12.89 3.65
CA THR A 494 -5.25 13.46 4.53
C THR A 494 -4.85 13.36 6.00
N TYR A 495 -4.22 12.25 6.38
CA TYR A 495 -3.80 11.89 7.73
C TYR A 495 -2.31 11.50 7.73
N PRO A 496 -1.38 12.47 7.67
CA PRO A 496 0.04 12.19 7.46
C PRO A 496 0.76 11.53 8.65
N ASN A 497 0.10 11.35 9.79
CA ASN A 497 0.60 10.52 10.87
C ASN A 497 0.45 9.02 10.60
N LEU A 498 -0.31 8.60 9.59
CA LEU A 498 -0.22 7.27 8.98
C LEU A 498 1.07 7.23 8.15
N ILE A 499 2.19 7.03 8.83
CA ILE A 499 3.53 7.18 8.26
C ILE A 499 4.09 5.88 7.69
N GLY A 500 3.58 4.74 8.15
CA GLY A 500 3.94 3.41 7.68
C GLY A 500 2.72 2.51 7.57
N ASN A 501 2.81 1.55 6.66
CA ASN A 501 1.82 0.49 6.51
C ASN A 501 2.51 -0.69 5.82
N GLU A 502 2.25 -1.93 6.26
CA GLU A 502 2.78 -3.12 5.60
C GLU A 502 1.85 -3.58 4.47
N SER A 503 0.71 -4.16 4.83
CA SER A 503 -0.39 -4.62 3.94
C SER A 503 0.09 -5.28 2.64
N ALA A 504 1.12 -6.09 2.73
CA ALA A 504 1.64 -6.98 1.70
C ALA A 504 2.74 -7.87 2.29
N ARG A 505 3.14 -8.90 1.56
CA ARG A 505 4.21 -9.81 1.93
C ARG A 505 5.55 -9.08 2.03
N GLY A 506 6.02 -8.82 3.26
CA GLY A 506 7.26 -8.12 3.60
C GLY A 506 8.48 -9.03 3.75
N THR A 507 9.56 -8.49 4.33
CA THR A 507 10.81 -9.23 4.57
C THR A 507 10.62 -10.44 5.50
N GLU A 508 9.67 -10.41 6.43
CA GLU A 508 9.42 -11.53 7.35
C GLU A 508 9.16 -12.86 6.64
N TYR A 509 8.48 -12.80 5.50
CA TYR A 509 8.21 -14.00 4.70
C TYR A 509 9.46 -14.63 4.10
N GLN A 510 10.59 -13.95 4.09
CA GLN A 510 11.87 -14.59 3.78
C GLN A 510 12.24 -15.66 4.83
N ALA A 511 11.82 -15.46 6.09
CA ALA A 511 11.96 -16.44 7.15
C ALA A 511 10.86 -17.51 7.17
N PHE A 512 9.79 -17.36 6.38
CA PHE A 512 8.63 -18.24 6.30
C PHE A 512 8.50 -18.92 4.91
N GLY A 513 9.60 -19.43 4.37
CA GLY A 513 9.65 -20.11 3.08
C GLY A 513 10.16 -19.27 1.93
N GLY A 514 10.42 -17.98 2.15
CA GLY A 514 11.01 -17.07 1.19
C GLY A 514 10.01 -16.47 0.20
N SER A 515 10.45 -15.42 -0.47
CA SER A 515 9.80 -14.83 -1.64
C SER A 515 10.77 -14.80 -2.81
N LYS A 516 10.27 -14.97 -4.03
CA LYS A 516 11.11 -14.86 -5.22
C LYS A 516 11.62 -13.42 -5.40
N PRO A 517 12.81 -13.21 -5.96
CA PRO A 517 13.38 -11.87 -6.13
C PRO A 517 12.48 -10.88 -6.90
N GLY A 518 11.69 -11.36 -7.87
CA GLY A 518 10.74 -10.53 -8.61
C GLY A 518 9.68 -9.85 -7.74
N HIS A 519 9.45 -10.34 -6.51
CA HIS A 519 8.50 -9.75 -5.57
C HIS A 519 8.87 -8.30 -5.20
N THR A 520 10.13 -8.00 -4.95
CA THR A 520 10.57 -6.63 -4.65
C THR A 520 10.51 -5.69 -5.86
N ALA A 521 10.51 -6.23 -7.08
CA ALA A 521 10.39 -5.47 -8.31
C ALA A 521 8.92 -5.29 -8.79
N ILE A 522 7.93 -5.95 -8.16
CA ILE A 522 6.51 -5.76 -8.47
C ILE A 522 5.78 -4.91 -7.43
N LEU A 523 6.17 -4.95 -6.16
CA LEU A 523 5.51 -4.18 -5.10
C LEU A 523 5.39 -2.68 -5.39
N PRO A 524 6.40 -1.98 -5.95
CA PRO A 524 6.26 -0.57 -6.31
C PRO A 524 5.19 -0.29 -7.37
N PHE A 525 4.92 -1.24 -8.26
CA PHE A 525 3.87 -1.12 -9.29
C PHE A 525 2.46 -1.46 -8.78
N THR A 526 2.36 -2.07 -7.62
CA THR A 526 1.12 -2.58 -7.06
C THR A 526 0.88 -1.98 -5.68
N ARG A 527 1.43 -2.59 -4.63
CA ARG A 527 1.20 -2.24 -3.23
C ARG A 527 1.53 -0.78 -2.88
N LEU A 528 2.60 -0.20 -3.48
CA LEU A 528 3.02 1.17 -3.19
C LEU A 528 2.19 2.24 -3.91
N GLN A 529 1.27 1.88 -4.79
CA GLN A 529 0.45 2.87 -5.53
C GLN A 529 -0.46 3.71 -4.62
N GLY A 530 -0.79 3.23 -3.45
CA GLY A 530 -1.63 3.95 -2.48
C GLY A 530 -0.88 4.58 -1.30
N GLY A 531 0.42 4.35 -1.17
CA GLY A 531 1.22 4.88 -0.07
C GLY A 531 2.47 4.04 0.25
N PRO A 532 3.30 4.52 1.20
CA PRO A 532 4.56 3.89 1.55
C PRO A 532 4.36 2.49 2.14
N MET A 533 5.43 1.67 2.08
CA MET A 533 5.43 0.34 2.68
C MET A 533 6.54 0.19 3.71
N ASP A 534 6.20 -0.29 4.90
CA ASP A 534 7.16 -0.80 5.87
C ASP A 534 7.58 -2.21 5.46
N TYR A 535 8.48 -2.30 4.46
CA TYR A 535 8.99 -3.56 3.91
C TYR A 535 10.01 -4.23 4.82
N THR A 536 10.60 -3.50 5.77
CA THR A 536 11.65 -3.95 6.70
C THR A 536 12.92 -4.46 6.00
N PRO A 537 13.58 -3.64 5.14
CA PRO A 537 14.79 -4.05 4.42
C PRO A 537 16.04 -4.06 5.30
N GLY A 538 17.16 -4.49 4.71
CA GLY A 538 18.48 -4.32 5.28
C GLY A 538 19.06 -5.58 5.93
N ILE A 539 18.55 -6.76 5.63
CA ILE A 539 19.11 -8.02 6.12
C ILE A 539 20.43 -8.30 5.39
N PHE A 540 21.53 -8.40 6.13
CA PHE A 540 22.87 -8.75 5.63
C PHE A 540 23.24 -10.20 5.87
N GLU A 541 22.76 -10.77 6.97
CA GLU A 541 22.89 -12.20 7.22
C GLU A 541 21.70 -12.94 6.60
N MET A 542 21.95 -13.56 5.44
CA MET A 542 20.88 -14.16 4.63
C MET A 542 20.36 -15.49 5.19
N ASP A 543 21.12 -16.16 6.05
CA ASP A 543 20.70 -17.42 6.65
C ASP A 543 20.03 -17.17 8.01
N CYS A 544 18.77 -17.61 8.14
CA CYS A 544 17.99 -17.47 9.36
C CYS A 544 18.25 -18.61 10.34
N ALA A 545 18.06 -18.35 11.64
CA ALA A 545 18.24 -19.38 12.69
C ALA A 545 17.26 -20.56 12.56
N ASN A 546 16.11 -20.35 11.93
CA ASN A 546 15.13 -21.40 11.64
C ASN A 546 15.43 -22.22 10.38
N GLY A 547 16.57 -21.96 9.70
CA GLY A 547 17.00 -22.66 8.49
C GLY A 547 16.46 -22.09 7.18
N SER A 548 15.69 -20.98 7.21
CA SER A 548 15.25 -20.27 6.02
C SER A 548 16.36 -19.38 5.45
N HIS A 549 16.18 -18.90 4.21
CA HIS A 549 17.16 -18.07 3.51
C HIS A 549 16.50 -16.84 2.90
N VAL A 550 17.11 -15.66 3.04
CA VAL A 550 16.67 -14.40 2.42
C VAL A 550 17.13 -14.35 0.96
N ASN A 551 16.19 -14.40 0.03
CA ASN A 551 16.46 -14.44 -1.41
C ASN A 551 16.85 -13.06 -1.98
N SER A 552 18.01 -12.54 -1.54
CA SER A 552 18.54 -11.25 -1.95
C SER A 552 20.07 -11.24 -1.84
N THR A 553 20.72 -10.16 -2.30
CA THR A 553 22.14 -9.87 -2.03
C THR A 553 22.26 -8.66 -1.09
N ILE A 554 23.45 -8.42 -0.49
CA ILE A 554 23.68 -7.19 0.29
C ILE A 554 23.37 -5.96 -0.56
N CYS A 555 23.81 -5.88 -1.82
CA CYS A 555 23.50 -4.73 -2.69
C CYS A 555 22.03 -4.64 -3.06
N GLY A 556 21.33 -5.75 -3.20
CA GLY A 556 19.87 -5.78 -3.32
C GLY A 556 19.19 -5.17 -2.11
N GLN A 557 19.61 -5.55 -0.89
CA GLN A 557 19.10 -4.98 0.36
C GLN A 557 19.37 -3.48 0.49
N LEU A 558 20.56 -3.00 0.11
CA LEU A 558 20.85 -1.57 0.07
C LEU A 558 19.95 -0.81 -0.93
N ALA A 559 19.70 -1.39 -2.10
CA ALA A 559 18.88 -0.78 -3.14
C ALA A 559 17.41 -0.60 -2.70
N LEU A 560 16.89 -1.47 -1.84
CA LEU A 560 15.52 -1.39 -1.32
C LEU A 560 15.24 -0.08 -0.57
N TYR A 561 16.23 0.53 0.08
CA TYR A 561 16.06 1.84 0.73
C TYR A 561 15.71 2.97 -0.25
N VAL A 562 15.95 2.77 -1.54
CA VAL A 562 15.63 3.75 -2.59
C VAL A 562 14.44 3.31 -3.42
N THR A 563 14.30 2.03 -3.73
CA THR A 563 13.24 1.52 -4.61
C THR A 563 11.94 1.23 -3.86
N MET A 564 12.01 0.85 -2.58
CA MET A 564 10.87 0.59 -1.71
C MET A 564 10.64 1.81 -0.81
N TYR A 565 9.83 2.77 -1.30
CA TYR A 565 9.64 4.03 -0.58
C TYR A 565 8.94 3.83 0.76
N SER A 566 9.53 4.38 1.81
CA SER A 566 8.91 4.59 3.11
C SER A 566 9.55 5.78 3.84
N PRO A 567 8.77 6.67 4.46
CA PRO A 567 9.28 7.70 5.37
C PRO A 567 9.64 7.11 6.75
N LEU A 568 9.27 5.86 6.99
CA LEU A 568 9.60 5.09 8.19
C LEU A 568 10.36 3.85 7.73
N GLN A 569 11.71 3.90 7.76
CA GLN A 569 12.57 2.85 7.20
C GLN A 569 13.32 2.11 8.30
N MET A 570 13.17 0.79 8.30
CA MET A 570 13.87 -0.11 9.23
C MET A 570 15.25 -0.50 8.70
N ALA A 571 16.22 -0.58 9.59
CA ALA A 571 17.39 -1.42 9.41
C ALA A 571 17.13 -2.72 10.21
N ALA A 572 16.68 -3.74 9.50
CA ALA A 572 15.95 -4.84 10.11
C ALA A 572 16.85 -5.95 10.74
N ASP A 573 18.13 -6.01 10.36
CA ASP A 573 19.06 -7.03 10.84
C ASP A 573 19.58 -6.75 12.25
N PHE A 574 20.29 -7.72 12.82
CA PHE A 574 20.91 -7.60 14.12
C PHE A 574 22.07 -6.60 14.10
N PRO A 575 22.30 -5.85 15.20
CA PRO A 575 23.45 -4.96 15.31
C PRO A 575 24.77 -5.61 14.93
N GLU A 576 25.04 -6.82 15.41
CA GLU A 576 26.29 -7.55 15.15
C GLU A 576 26.49 -7.92 13.67
N ASN A 577 25.44 -8.07 12.89
CA ASN A 577 25.53 -8.38 11.48
C ASN A 577 25.96 -7.15 10.66
N TYR A 578 25.44 -5.97 11.00
CA TYR A 578 25.89 -4.71 10.39
C TYR A 578 27.37 -4.41 10.68
N LEU A 579 27.83 -4.70 11.90
CA LEU A 579 29.22 -4.46 12.30
C LEU A 579 30.24 -5.36 11.57
N ARG A 580 29.79 -6.47 10.94
CA ARG A 580 30.63 -7.29 10.07
C ARG A 580 30.90 -6.67 8.69
N TYR A 581 30.01 -5.75 8.24
CA TYR A 581 30.04 -5.10 6.92
C TYR A 581 29.89 -3.59 7.06
N PRO A 582 30.78 -2.92 7.83
CA PRO A 582 30.62 -1.51 8.19
C PRO A 582 30.66 -0.57 6.98
N ASP A 583 31.32 -0.96 5.92
CA ASP A 583 31.42 -0.23 4.66
C ASP A 583 30.11 -0.27 3.85
N ALA A 584 29.44 -1.42 3.77
CA ALA A 584 28.12 -1.55 3.17
C ALA A 584 27.05 -0.89 4.07
N PHE A 585 27.14 -1.06 5.37
CA PHE A 585 26.23 -0.44 6.35
C PHE A 585 26.27 1.09 6.29
N GLN A 586 27.38 1.68 5.86
CA GLN A 586 27.48 3.13 5.67
C GLN A 586 26.39 3.69 4.74
N PHE A 587 25.98 2.95 3.69
CA PHE A 587 24.89 3.37 2.82
C PHE A 587 23.58 3.50 3.59
N ILE A 588 23.22 2.55 4.47
CA ILE A 588 22.00 2.59 5.29
C ILE A 588 22.01 3.80 6.25
N LYS A 589 23.18 4.13 6.81
CA LYS A 589 23.32 5.32 7.66
C LYS A 589 23.11 6.62 6.87
N ASP A 590 23.62 6.69 5.66
CA ASP A 590 23.62 7.91 4.82
C ASP A 590 22.31 8.16 4.10
N VAL A 591 21.60 7.10 3.66
CA VAL A 591 20.40 7.23 2.83
C VAL A 591 19.29 7.99 3.56
N ALA A 592 18.65 8.93 2.85
CA ALA A 592 17.52 9.68 3.37
C ALA A 592 16.21 8.87 3.32
N VAL A 593 15.19 9.33 4.04
CA VAL A 593 13.84 8.75 4.08
C VAL A 593 12.74 9.73 3.69
N ASP A 594 13.12 10.98 3.37
CA ASP A 594 12.21 12.03 2.86
C ASP A 594 12.89 12.76 1.69
N TRP A 595 12.13 13.12 0.64
CA TRP A 595 12.71 13.44 -0.64
C TRP A 595 12.17 14.75 -1.23
N ASP A 596 13.08 15.53 -1.84
CA ASP A 596 12.71 16.69 -2.65
C ASP A 596 12.30 16.31 -4.07
N ARG A 597 12.87 15.21 -4.59
CA ARG A 597 12.61 14.75 -5.95
C ARG A 597 12.90 13.26 -6.11
N SER A 598 11.99 12.55 -6.73
CA SER A 598 12.16 11.15 -7.14
C SER A 598 12.05 10.99 -8.64
N LEU A 599 12.94 10.18 -9.20
CA LEU A 599 13.02 9.85 -10.62
C LEU A 599 13.10 8.33 -10.77
N TYR A 600 12.30 7.78 -11.66
CA TYR A 600 12.42 6.39 -12.07
C TYR A 600 13.14 6.34 -13.40
N LEU A 601 14.35 5.80 -13.41
CA LEU A 601 15.27 5.84 -14.57
C LEU A 601 15.02 4.68 -15.51
N GLU A 602 14.78 3.49 -14.95
CA GLU A 602 14.46 2.26 -15.66
C GLU A 602 13.44 1.46 -14.86
N ALA A 603 12.46 0.85 -15.53
CA ALA A 603 11.46 0.03 -14.83
C ALA A 603 10.76 -0.95 -15.78
N GLU A 604 10.56 -2.17 -15.31
CA GLU A 604 9.66 -3.17 -15.88
C GLU A 604 9.07 -4.01 -14.74
N PRO A 605 7.74 -4.20 -14.68
CA PRO A 605 7.09 -4.92 -13.59
C PRO A 605 7.68 -6.32 -13.37
N MET A 606 8.00 -6.65 -12.10
CA MET A 606 8.60 -7.90 -11.64
C MET A 606 10.02 -8.17 -12.16
N ALA A 607 10.54 -7.36 -13.09
CA ALA A 607 11.83 -7.56 -13.71
C ALA A 607 12.93 -6.70 -13.09
N TYR A 608 12.74 -5.40 -13.02
CA TYR A 608 13.71 -4.47 -12.42
C TYR A 608 13.11 -3.08 -12.18
N ILE A 609 13.72 -2.35 -11.26
CA ILE A 609 13.44 -0.93 -11.01
C ILE A 609 14.76 -0.24 -10.69
N THR A 610 15.02 0.89 -11.36
CA THR A 610 16.10 1.82 -11.01
C THR A 610 15.51 3.18 -10.68
N ALA A 611 15.68 3.63 -9.44
CA ALA A 611 15.22 4.93 -8.97
C ALA A 611 16.38 5.82 -8.53
N ALA A 612 16.26 7.13 -8.73
CA ALA A 612 17.16 8.15 -8.20
C ALA A 612 16.36 9.17 -7.39
N ARG A 613 16.80 9.46 -6.17
CA ARG A 613 16.08 10.34 -5.25
C ARG A 613 16.98 11.41 -4.66
N LYS A 614 16.53 12.66 -4.66
CA LYS A 614 17.20 13.79 -4.02
C LYS A 614 16.71 13.92 -2.58
N ALA A 615 17.63 13.85 -1.61
CA ALA A 615 17.30 13.97 -0.21
C ALA A 615 16.76 15.38 0.11
N LYS A 616 15.70 15.47 0.89
CA LYS A 616 15.01 16.72 1.23
C LYS A 616 15.92 17.72 1.89
N GLY A 617 15.92 18.94 1.37
CA GLY A 617 16.71 20.05 1.90
C GLY A 617 18.22 19.95 1.67
N THR A 618 18.68 19.02 0.84
CA THR A 618 20.10 18.82 0.50
C THR A 618 20.31 18.73 -1.00
N ASP A 619 21.58 18.64 -1.43
CA ASP A 619 21.97 18.32 -2.81
C ASP A 619 22.46 16.89 -2.97
N ASN A 620 22.26 16.05 -1.95
CA ASN A 620 22.62 14.64 -2.00
C ASN A 620 21.60 13.85 -2.80
N TRP A 621 22.09 12.92 -3.62
CA TRP A 621 21.27 11.99 -4.37
C TRP A 621 21.58 10.55 -3.98
N PHE A 622 20.56 9.72 -4.01
CA PHE A 622 20.69 8.28 -3.81
C PHE A 622 20.05 7.54 -4.97
N VAL A 623 20.76 6.56 -5.51
CA VAL A 623 20.26 5.70 -6.59
C VAL A 623 20.20 4.26 -6.08
N GLY A 624 19.14 3.56 -6.41
CA GLY A 624 18.98 2.14 -6.12
C GLY A 624 18.42 1.40 -7.33
N CYS A 625 18.94 0.21 -7.59
CA CYS A 625 18.41 -0.72 -8.56
C CYS A 625 18.20 -2.08 -7.92
N VAL A 626 17.00 -2.63 -8.03
CA VAL A 626 16.71 -4.03 -7.74
C VAL A 626 16.44 -4.77 -9.03
N SER A 627 16.93 -6.01 -9.14
CA SER A 627 16.62 -6.93 -10.21
C SER A 627 15.76 -8.09 -9.69
N GLY A 628 14.84 -8.56 -10.52
CA GLY A 628 13.99 -9.70 -10.24
C GLY A 628 14.71 -11.04 -10.48
N ASN A 629 14.00 -11.97 -11.11
CA ASN A 629 14.49 -13.34 -11.31
C ASN A 629 15.60 -13.48 -12.37
N ALA A 630 15.94 -12.41 -13.06
CA ALA A 630 17.01 -12.36 -14.05
C ALA A 630 17.95 -11.17 -13.80
N PRO A 631 19.22 -11.25 -14.21
CA PRO A 631 20.14 -10.11 -14.11
C PRO A 631 19.67 -8.91 -14.93
N HIS A 632 19.97 -7.69 -14.44
CA HIS A 632 19.70 -6.44 -15.16
C HIS A 632 21.00 -5.67 -15.44
N LYS A 633 21.15 -5.16 -16.67
CA LYS A 633 22.26 -4.29 -17.08
C LYS A 633 21.74 -2.89 -17.33
N SER A 634 22.22 -1.94 -16.56
CA SER A 634 21.86 -0.53 -16.64
C SER A 634 22.88 0.30 -17.40
N GLN A 635 22.40 1.26 -18.18
CA GLN A 635 23.18 2.35 -18.76
C GLN A 635 22.67 3.68 -18.20
N LEU A 636 23.11 4.03 -17.00
CA LEU A 636 22.62 5.18 -16.28
C LEU A 636 23.22 6.48 -16.75
N SER A 637 22.39 7.44 -17.14
CA SER A 637 22.78 8.84 -17.31
C SER A 637 22.55 9.60 -16.01
N LEU A 638 23.60 10.27 -15.51
CA LEU A 638 23.48 11.13 -14.33
C LEU A 638 23.05 12.58 -14.69
N SER A 639 22.34 12.76 -15.80
CA SER A 639 21.89 14.06 -16.31
C SER A 639 20.96 14.83 -15.35
N PHE A 640 20.46 14.18 -14.31
CA PHE A 640 19.67 14.79 -13.24
C PHE A 640 20.52 15.60 -12.25
N LEU A 641 21.85 15.45 -12.24
CA LEU A 641 22.75 16.25 -11.42
C LEU A 641 22.90 17.67 -12.00
N ASP A 642 23.27 18.62 -11.14
CA ASP A 642 23.43 20.01 -11.53
C ASP A 642 24.59 20.17 -12.53
N LYS A 643 24.33 20.91 -13.60
CA LYS A 643 25.34 21.17 -14.65
C LYS A 643 26.51 21.96 -14.08
N GLY A 644 27.72 21.57 -14.45
CA GLY A 644 28.96 22.25 -14.02
C GLY A 644 29.45 21.91 -12.64
N ARG A 645 28.67 21.11 -11.87
CA ARG A 645 29.04 20.71 -10.51
C ARG A 645 29.66 19.31 -10.49
N LYS A 646 30.65 19.12 -9.62
CA LYS A 646 31.28 17.80 -9.37
C LYS A 646 30.67 17.19 -8.12
N TYR A 647 30.49 15.87 -8.16
CA TYR A 647 30.00 15.08 -7.05
C TYR A 647 30.96 13.90 -6.80
N GLU A 648 30.99 13.41 -5.57
CA GLU A 648 31.57 12.14 -5.23
C GLU A 648 30.45 11.08 -5.21
N ALA A 649 30.61 10.03 -6.01
CA ALA A 649 29.75 8.87 -6.01
C ALA A 649 30.44 7.71 -5.29
N THR A 650 29.78 7.15 -4.27
CA THR A 650 30.12 5.85 -3.68
C THR A 650 29.14 4.83 -4.23
N ILE A 651 29.66 3.87 -5.00
CA ILE A 651 28.87 2.91 -5.78
C ILE A 651 29.05 1.53 -5.15
N TYR A 652 27.97 0.94 -4.70
CA TYR A 652 27.88 -0.41 -4.15
C TYR A 652 27.24 -1.31 -5.19
N THR A 653 27.97 -2.33 -5.67
CA THR A 653 27.47 -3.25 -6.69
C THR A 653 27.70 -4.69 -6.28
N ASP A 654 26.83 -5.58 -6.73
CA ASP A 654 27.09 -7.01 -6.66
C ASP A 654 28.45 -7.34 -7.30
N ALA A 655 29.22 -8.23 -6.70
CA ALA A 655 30.40 -8.78 -7.33
C ALA A 655 30.02 -9.68 -8.53
N PRO A 656 30.91 -9.87 -9.52
CA PRO A 656 30.57 -10.68 -10.71
C PRO A 656 30.19 -12.12 -10.42
N ASP A 657 30.65 -12.67 -9.28
CA ASP A 657 30.37 -14.01 -8.76
C ASP A 657 29.26 -14.01 -7.67
N ALA A 658 28.62 -12.89 -7.45
CA ALA A 658 27.48 -12.81 -6.52
C ALA A 658 26.29 -13.63 -7.05
N ASP A 659 25.64 -14.32 -6.14
CA ASP A 659 24.43 -15.09 -6.41
C ASP A 659 23.57 -15.10 -5.13
N TYR A 660 22.30 -14.76 -5.25
CA TYR A 660 21.43 -14.57 -4.10
C TYR A 660 21.18 -15.83 -3.25
N ARG A 661 21.53 -17.03 -3.75
CA ARG A 661 21.41 -18.31 -3.02
C ARG A 661 22.72 -18.80 -2.45
N SER A 662 23.78 -18.76 -3.26
CA SER A 662 25.06 -19.40 -2.94
C SER A 662 26.18 -18.43 -2.54
N ASN A 663 26.10 -17.15 -2.96
CA ASN A 663 27.10 -16.13 -2.66
C ASN A 663 26.48 -14.71 -2.51
N PRO A 664 25.50 -14.54 -1.59
CA PRO A 664 24.72 -13.30 -1.51
C PRO A 664 25.47 -12.12 -0.91
N LYS A 665 26.60 -12.37 -0.23
CA LYS A 665 27.39 -11.36 0.49
C LYS A 665 28.56 -10.81 -0.32
N ALA A 666 28.71 -11.23 -1.59
CA ALA A 666 29.78 -10.76 -2.47
C ALA A 666 29.39 -9.42 -3.11
N TYR A 667 30.11 -8.35 -2.75
CA TYR A 667 29.91 -7.01 -3.29
C TYR A 667 31.22 -6.29 -3.53
N ARG A 668 31.14 -5.14 -4.25
CA ARG A 668 32.23 -4.22 -4.51
C ARG A 668 31.82 -2.81 -4.21
N ILE A 669 32.77 -2.00 -3.74
CA ILE A 669 32.57 -0.55 -3.53
C ILE A 669 33.58 0.20 -4.38
N GLU A 670 33.09 1.13 -5.19
CA GLU A 670 33.92 2.06 -5.98
C GLU A 670 33.59 3.50 -5.59
N ARG A 671 34.62 4.34 -5.45
CA ARG A 671 34.45 5.79 -5.28
C ARG A 671 35.03 6.51 -6.49
N ARG A 672 34.23 7.43 -7.06
CA ARG A 672 34.67 8.21 -8.22
C ARG A 672 34.00 9.59 -8.28
N THR A 673 34.69 10.53 -8.93
CA THR A 673 34.08 11.83 -9.23
C THR A 673 33.15 11.70 -10.44
N VAL A 674 31.94 12.24 -10.30
CA VAL A 674 30.91 12.24 -11.36
C VAL A 674 30.35 13.64 -11.59
N THR A 675 29.74 13.84 -12.75
CA THR A 675 29.05 15.08 -13.15
C THR A 675 27.74 14.73 -13.88
N SER A 676 26.96 15.72 -14.25
CA SER A 676 25.74 15.54 -15.05
C SER A 676 25.98 14.91 -16.44
N SER A 677 27.22 14.89 -16.96
CA SER A 677 27.57 14.23 -18.21
C SER A 677 28.03 12.77 -18.06
N THR A 678 28.19 12.31 -16.80
CA THR A 678 28.66 10.95 -16.53
C THR A 678 27.60 9.92 -16.89
N LYS A 679 28.05 8.83 -17.54
CA LYS A 679 27.28 7.61 -17.78
C LYS A 679 27.92 6.47 -17.01
N LEU A 680 27.11 5.65 -16.35
CA LEU A 680 27.54 4.47 -15.60
C LEU A 680 26.98 3.21 -16.26
N SER A 681 27.84 2.20 -16.47
CA SER A 681 27.44 0.87 -16.90
C SER A 681 27.50 -0.05 -15.68
N LEU A 682 26.36 -0.50 -15.16
CA LEU A 682 26.23 -1.29 -13.94
C LEU A 682 25.47 -2.57 -14.21
N THR A 683 25.73 -3.60 -13.42
CA THR A 683 25.00 -4.87 -13.51
C THR A 683 24.53 -5.25 -12.11
N ALA A 684 23.23 -5.55 -11.99
CA ALA A 684 22.62 -6.24 -10.85
C ALA A 684 22.48 -7.72 -11.22
N VAL A 685 22.92 -8.65 -10.37
CA VAL A 685 22.70 -10.08 -10.58
C VAL A 685 21.22 -10.42 -10.34
N ALA A 686 20.75 -11.61 -10.72
CA ALA A 686 19.41 -12.04 -10.36
C ALA A 686 19.21 -11.99 -8.84
N GLY A 687 18.11 -11.38 -8.38
CA GLY A 687 17.81 -11.18 -6.96
C GLY A 687 18.74 -10.19 -6.24
N GLY A 688 19.61 -9.52 -7.00
CA GLY A 688 20.58 -8.58 -6.48
C GLY A 688 20.24 -7.14 -6.80
N GLY A 689 21.28 -6.28 -6.77
CA GLY A 689 21.10 -4.87 -7.00
C GLY A 689 22.39 -4.06 -7.04
N TYR A 690 22.20 -2.75 -7.08
CA TYR A 690 23.26 -1.78 -6.77
C TYR A 690 22.66 -0.55 -6.08
N ALA A 691 23.48 0.10 -5.28
CA ALA A 691 23.13 1.34 -4.60
C ALA A 691 24.23 2.38 -4.77
N ILE A 692 23.87 3.65 -4.89
CA ILE A 692 24.84 4.75 -5.09
C ILE A 692 24.47 5.91 -4.17
N SER A 693 25.44 6.37 -3.37
CA SER A 693 25.38 7.67 -2.67
C SER A 693 26.15 8.69 -3.48
N ILE A 694 25.52 9.83 -3.81
CA ILE A 694 26.12 10.90 -4.63
C ILE A 694 26.05 12.20 -3.85
N VAL A 695 27.21 12.69 -3.38
CA VAL A 695 27.31 13.91 -2.59
C VAL A 695 28.10 15.00 -3.31
N PRO A 696 27.73 16.29 -3.19
CA PRO A 696 28.48 17.37 -3.82
C PRO A 696 29.93 17.41 -3.32
N LYS A 697 30.90 17.56 -4.23
CA LYS A 697 32.28 17.89 -3.85
C LYS A 697 32.36 19.37 -3.48
N ARG A 698 33.01 19.64 -2.36
CA ARG A 698 33.34 20.98 -1.91
C ARG A 698 34.40 21.63 -2.79
#